data_643de6be2f8f780484fee35803dc32c9
#
_entry.id   643de6be2f8f780484fee35803dc32c9
#
_cell.length_a   1.000
_cell.length_b   1.000
_cell.length_c   1.000
_cell.angle_alpha   90.00
_cell.angle_beta   90.00
_cell.angle_gamma   90.00
#
_symmetry.space_group_name_H-M   'P 1'
#
loop_
_entity.id
_entity.type
_entity.pdbx_description
1 polymer ?
#
loop_
_entity_poly.entity_id
_entity_poly.type
_entity_poly.pdbx_seq_one_letter_code
_entity_poly.pdbx_strand_id
1 'polypeptide(L)'
;MKKTSYSLSLSLFLLAFLAAFNTPAWSEVNKNKDNILLVSIDVTMDMENRRIKGKASTELPMEKPVLIHVGGVELDRVTLAGQTINLVASGRNRLLRIQFHRDFPPLSPRTGTENDRTMTDSFMDTKGVVLLDGWCPTLGGLARYELKAAVPADFKAVSEADAVKVEYRGKTSVYIFEFSHPRTGISLVVGPYQVSQKRHKGVEIAAYFFPEDKELARQYIDKSGHYLDLYEGLLGPYPFRRFAIVENRAPTGYGLPTYTLLGQEVARLPFIVDTSLGHEILHSWFGNSVYVDPKEGNWSEGLTTYLADYLYEKQKGRGSDYRQRLLVDYQSYVHEDKAMSLAQFRFRTDRASKAVGYGKGAMLFHMLEQEIGEDAFNKALKRFVLDYRFKMAGWSELETIFSDTSKKDLSVFFDQWLDRKDVPVLTISKGNITYPGSGLQNLKVTIHQGTESPYFLLVPLVLETTSGEVRRSVRVKTEKESVDIEIKGQPLSVTLDPDYDLMRKLDAPEFPPVLSRLLGSEHKFFVFPSQGPEIYGQFAVFLQSLGFEEKNIDSLTDSDLNKGSLLILGDPAPKLERLAGEMPGSDNGVIITIKENPINPTGVVGVVKAGSSKELEFILRKLTHYGRYSTLRFKDGKLVEKHTEGTQNGIRLALQTEIMGIAASDLSPVDRIINDVSEKRVIYVGERHDRFSHHMAQL
;
A
#
# COMPACT_ATOMS: atom_id res chain seq x y z
N MET A 1 29.57 6.34 -25.28
CA MET A 1 29.22 7.12 -24.10
C MET A 1 27.97 6.49 -23.50
N LYS A 2 28.13 5.64 -22.49
CA LYS A 2 26.99 4.96 -21.85
C LYS A 2 26.36 5.92 -20.85
N LYS A 3 25.18 6.43 -21.16
CA LYS A 3 24.32 7.11 -20.18
C LYS A 3 23.47 6.03 -19.47
N THR A 4 23.81 5.74 -18.26
CA THR A 4 23.00 4.95 -17.32
C THR A 4 21.73 5.74 -16.98
N SER A 5 20.59 5.29 -17.44
CA SER A 5 19.30 5.84 -17.07
C SER A 5 18.82 5.16 -15.78
N TYR A 6 18.65 5.93 -14.72
CA TYR A 6 18.10 5.44 -13.46
C TYR A 6 16.58 5.34 -13.52
N SER A 7 16.06 4.23 -13.02
CA SER A 7 14.62 4.00 -12.99
C SER A 7 13.99 4.58 -11.73
N LEU A 8 13.15 5.57 -11.93
CA LEU A 8 12.26 6.05 -10.88
C LEU A 8 11.01 5.20 -10.84
N SER A 9 10.95 4.27 -9.92
CA SER A 9 9.69 3.61 -9.65
C SER A 9 9.03 4.19 -8.40
N LEU A 10 7.91 4.87 -8.61
CA LEU A 10 7.14 5.62 -7.62
C LEU A 10 6.30 4.78 -6.66
N SER A 11 6.24 3.47 -6.85
CA SER A 11 5.60 2.51 -5.95
C SER A 11 6.53 1.95 -4.89
N LEU A 12 7.61 2.64 -4.60
CA LEU A 12 8.75 2.17 -3.84
C LEU A 12 8.72 2.53 -2.38
N PHE A 13 7.61 2.81 -1.84
CA PHE A 13 7.61 3.16 -0.45
C PHE A 13 7.12 2.00 0.36
N LEU A 14 7.96 1.50 1.18
CA LEU A 14 7.72 0.65 2.33
C LEU A 14 8.26 -0.75 2.27
N LEU A 15 9.36 -0.87 2.92
CA LEU A 15 9.80 -2.12 3.54
C LEU A 15 10.11 -1.82 5.00
N ALA A 16 9.11 -2.00 5.82
CA ALA A 16 9.33 -2.09 7.25
C ALA A 16 10.12 -3.36 7.57
N PHE A 17 11.01 -3.20 8.42
CA PHE A 17 11.95 -4.07 9.06
C PHE A 17 11.38 -5.45 9.48
N LEU A 18 11.52 -6.49 8.68
CA LEU A 18 11.23 -7.88 9.09
C LEU A 18 11.90 -8.94 8.20
N ALA A 19 13.17 -8.75 7.86
CA ALA A 19 13.91 -9.77 7.14
C ALA A 19 14.93 -10.45 8.04
N ALA A 20 14.49 -11.30 8.95
CA ALA A 20 15.35 -12.24 9.65
C ALA A 20 14.55 -13.34 10.38
N PHE A 21 13.46 -13.85 9.80
CA PHE A 21 12.61 -14.79 10.55
C PHE A 21 12.43 -16.15 9.88
N ASN A 22 13.51 -16.89 9.77
CA ASN A 22 13.45 -18.34 9.62
C ASN A 22 14.20 -19.01 10.77
N THR A 23 13.77 -18.80 12.03
CA THR A 23 14.26 -19.62 13.16
C THR A 23 13.19 -19.78 14.25
N PRO A 24 13.02 -20.97 14.81
CA PRO A 24 11.94 -21.30 15.77
C PRO A 24 12.18 -20.87 17.22
N ALA A 25 13.01 -19.87 17.53
CA ALA A 25 13.47 -19.59 18.89
C ALA A 25 12.83 -18.36 19.60
N TRP A 26 11.73 -17.81 19.10
CA TRP A 26 11.19 -16.54 19.60
C TRP A 26 10.24 -16.61 20.81
N SER A 27 9.84 -17.81 21.24
CA SER A 27 8.70 -17.94 22.15
C SER A 27 8.96 -17.72 23.65
N GLU A 28 10.20 -17.58 24.12
CA GLU A 28 10.48 -17.60 25.57
C GLU A 28 11.11 -16.35 26.17
N VAL A 29 11.52 -15.35 25.37
CA VAL A 29 12.37 -14.24 25.86
C VAL A 29 11.59 -13.07 26.50
N ASN A 30 10.27 -12.99 26.34
CA ASN A 30 9.54 -11.75 26.61
C ASN A 30 8.84 -11.61 27.96
N LYS A 31 9.10 -12.46 28.97
CA LYS A 31 8.39 -12.39 30.26
C LYS A 31 9.10 -11.62 31.41
N ASN A 32 10.32 -11.11 31.22
CA ASN A 32 11.05 -10.41 32.29
C ASN A 32 11.57 -9.04 31.84
N LYS A 33 11.03 -7.94 32.37
CA LYS A 33 11.46 -6.56 32.14
C LYS A 33 12.91 -6.25 32.55
N ASP A 34 13.54 -7.09 33.37
CA ASP A 34 14.83 -6.79 34.04
C ASP A 34 16.07 -7.43 33.37
N ASN A 35 15.93 -8.13 32.22
CA ASN A 35 17.01 -8.88 31.59
C ASN A 35 17.32 -8.49 30.13
N ILE A 36 17.07 -7.23 29.73
CA ILE A 36 17.45 -6.74 28.39
C ILE A 36 18.94 -6.44 28.39
N LEU A 37 19.70 -7.19 27.60
CA LEU A 37 21.17 -7.07 27.53
C LEU A 37 21.56 -5.80 26.76
N LEU A 38 22.70 -5.21 27.15
CA LEU A 38 23.36 -4.16 26.40
C LEU A 38 24.45 -4.79 25.50
N VAL A 39 24.40 -4.47 24.22
CA VAL A 39 25.42 -4.81 23.23
C VAL A 39 26.18 -3.54 22.86
N SER A 40 27.46 -3.47 23.20
CA SER A 40 28.33 -2.37 22.76
C SER A 40 29.10 -2.82 21.53
N ILE A 41 29.02 -2.02 20.46
CA ILE A 41 29.63 -2.27 19.16
C ILE A 41 30.60 -1.11 18.85
N ASP A 42 31.81 -1.42 18.47
CA ASP A 42 32.84 -0.47 18.05
C ASP A 42 33.35 -0.87 16.66
N VAL A 43 33.21 0.00 15.66
CA VAL A 43 33.57 -0.31 14.28
C VAL A 43 34.42 0.76 13.64
N THR A 44 35.33 0.31 12.77
CA THR A 44 36.12 1.13 11.87
C THR A 44 35.83 0.72 10.42
N MET A 45 35.89 1.69 9.52
CA MET A 45 35.57 1.52 8.12
C MET A 45 36.79 1.74 7.23
N ASP A 46 37.00 0.79 6.35
CA ASP A 46 37.92 0.90 5.22
C ASP A 46 37.05 0.98 3.94
N MET A 47 36.70 2.19 3.55
CA MET A 47 35.80 2.44 2.42
C MET A 47 36.42 2.09 1.06
N GLU A 48 37.74 2.14 0.93
CA GLU A 48 38.46 1.78 -0.29
C GLU A 48 38.38 0.26 -0.52
N ASN A 49 38.65 -0.51 0.54
CA ASN A 49 38.55 -1.99 0.49
C ASN A 49 37.16 -2.51 0.77
N ARG A 50 36.17 -1.66 1.02
CA ARG A 50 34.77 -1.98 1.32
C ARG A 50 34.62 -2.94 2.49
N ARG A 51 35.43 -2.72 3.53
CA ARG A 51 35.50 -3.61 4.71
C ARG A 51 35.20 -2.85 6.00
N ILE A 52 34.41 -3.45 6.87
CA ILE A 52 34.33 -3.06 8.26
C ILE A 52 35.17 -4.02 9.11
N LYS A 53 35.75 -3.49 10.18
CA LYS A 53 36.32 -4.24 11.29
C LYS A 53 35.65 -3.79 12.56
N GLY A 54 35.24 -4.72 13.40
CA GLY A 54 34.49 -4.38 14.60
C GLY A 54 34.77 -5.27 15.80
N LYS A 55 34.32 -4.75 16.93
CA LYS A 55 34.28 -5.47 18.21
C LYS A 55 32.88 -5.32 18.76
N ALA A 56 32.24 -6.44 19.12
CA ALA A 56 31.00 -6.45 19.87
C ALA A 56 31.26 -7.01 21.27
N SER A 57 30.60 -6.48 22.28
CA SER A 57 30.69 -7.00 23.64
C SER A 57 29.34 -6.91 24.35
N THR A 58 29.07 -7.91 25.21
CA THR A 58 27.87 -7.96 26.05
C THR A 58 28.12 -8.82 27.29
N GLU A 59 27.45 -8.51 28.40
CA GLU A 59 27.44 -9.36 29.58
C GLU A 59 26.33 -10.40 29.47
N LEU A 60 26.70 -11.70 29.51
CA LEU A 60 25.71 -12.78 29.40
C LEU A 60 25.04 -13.08 30.75
N PRO A 61 23.76 -13.50 30.79
CA PRO A 61 23.08 -13.90 32.02
C PRO A 61 23.61 -15.24 32.57
N MET A 62 23.42 -15.52 33.88
CA MET A 62 24.00 -16.69 34.54
C MET A 62 23.45 -18.05 34.11
N GLU A 63 22.16 -18.10 33.77
CA GLU A 63 21.42 -19.37 33.76
C GLU A 63 20.64 -19.61 32.46
N LYS A 64 20.79 -18.76 31.47
CA LYS A 64 20.05 -18.90 30.20
C LYS A 64 20.99 -18.91 29.00
N PRO A 65 20.82 -19.83 28.05
CA PRO A 65 21.53 -19.77 26.79
C PRO A 65 21.13 -18.49 26.03
N VAL A 66 22.09 -17.84 25.41
CA VAL A 66 21.88 -16.66 24.56
C VAL A 66 22.24 -17.04 23.15
N LEU A 67 21.29 -16.90 22.24
CA LEU A 67 21.52 -17.08 20.81
C LEU A 67 22.21 -15.83 20.25
N ILE A 68 23.29 -16.02 19.50
CA ILE A 68 24.02 -14.97 18.83
C ILE A 68 23.87 -15.19 17.32
N HIS A 69 23.30 -14.22 16.65
CA HIS A 69 23.25 -14.19 15.19
C HIS A 69 24.49 -13.48 14.68
N VAL A 70 25.28 -14.16 13.90
CA VAL A 70 26.50 -13.60 13.30
C VAL A 70 26.25 -12.98 11.92
N GLY A 71 25.08 -13.22 11.35
CA GLY A 71 24.73 -12.70 10.02
C GLY A 71 25.75 -13.12 8.97
N GLY A 72 26.16 -12.19 8.13
CA GLY A 72 27.20 -12.43 7.10
C GLY A 72 28.60 -12.00 7.52
N VAL A 73 28.88 -11.82 8.83
CA VAL A 73 30.21 -11.42 9.31
C VAL A 73 31.13 -12.60 9.48
N GLU A 74 32.42 -12.40 9.23
CA GLU A 74 33.47 -13.36 9.57
C GLU A 74 33.98 -13.07 10.97
N LEU A 75 34.07 -14.12 11.80
CA LEU A 75 34.52 -14.00 13.18
C LEU A 75 36.03 -14.17 13.25
N ASP A 76 36.75 -13.11 13.61
CA ASP A 76 38.20 -13.15 13.81
C ASP A 76 38.56 -13.82 15.16
N ARG A 77 37.80 -13.48 16.20
CA ARG A 77 38.04 -13.97 17.53
C ARG A 77 36.80 -13.85 18.42
N VAL A 78 36.51 -14.92 19.18
CA VAL A 78 35.47 -14.90 20.21
C VAL A 78 36.12 -15.22 21.56
N THR A 79 35.87 -14.36 22.56
CA THR A 79 36.38 -14.58 23.93
C THR A 79 35.25 -14.43 24.94
N LEU A 80 35.23 -15.29 25.93
CA LEU A 80 34.42 -15.16 27.13
C LEU A 80 35.34 -15.05 28.33
N ALA A 81 35.14 -14.01 29.16
CA ALA A 81 36.02 -13.79 30.33
C ALA A 81 37.51 -13.65 30.00
N GLY A 82 37.83 -13.22 28.78
CA GLY A 82 39.21 -13.09 28.31
C GLY A 82 39.82 -14.37 27.74
N GLN A 83 39.16 -15.53 27.86
CA GLN A 83 39.60 -16.79 27.26
C GLN A 83 38.94 -17.02 25.89
N THR A 84 39.71 -17.45 24.89
CA THR A 84 39.19 -17.82 23.58
C THR A 84 38.35 -19.10 23.71
N ILE A 85 37.11 -19.07 23.19
CA ILE A 85 36.18 -20.18 23.27
C ILE A 85 35.76 -20.67 21.91
N ASN A 86 35.61 -21.99 21.80
CA ASN A 86 34.87 -22.63 20.72
C ASN A 86 33.41 -22.80 21.19
N LEU A 87 32.62 -21.75 21.12
CA LEU A 87 31.16 -21.68 21.24
C LEU A 87 30.42 -22.40 22.40
N VAL A 88 31.10 -22.87 23.46
CA VAL A 88 30.45 -23.37 24.68
C VAL A 88 31.10 -22.73 25.90
N ALA A 89 30.33 -21.88 26.59
CA ALA A 89 30.82 -21.13 27.75
C ALA A 89 30.36 -21.79 29.06
N SER A 90 31.31 -22.03 29.95
CA SER A 90 31.06 -22.32 31.37
C SER A 90 32.05 -21.50 32.22
N GLY A 91 31.57 -20.58 33.05
CA GLY A 91 32.44 -19.79 33.95
C GLY A 91 31.73 -18.62 34.63
N ARG A 92 32.29 -18.14 35.76
CA ARG A 92 31.72 -17.08 36.61
C ARG A 92 31.84 -15.66 36.01
N ASN A 93 32.70 -15.44 35.02
CA ASN A 93 32.87 -14.15 34.32
C ASN A 93 32.19 -14.23 32.95
N ARG A 94 31.36 -13.26 32.65
CA ARG A 94 30.31 -13.34 31.60
C ARG A 94 30.48 -12.37 30.46
N LEU A 95 31.55 -11.61 30.46
CA LEU A 95 31.79 -10.65 29.39
C LEU A 95 32.19 -11.37 28.11
N LEU A 96 31.24 -11.49 27.19
CA LEU A 96 31.48 -11.97 25.83
C LEU A 96 32.07 -10.84 25.00
N ARG A 97 33.13 -11.12 24.26
CA ARG A 97 33.71 -10.23 23.26
C ARG A 97 33.87 -10.98 21.95
N ILE A 98 33.44 -10.33 20.87
CA ILE A 98 33.51 -10.84 19.50
C ILE A 98 34.31 -9.83 18.69
N GLN A 99 35.38 -10.29 18.04
CA GLN A 99 36.06 -9.51 16.99
C GLN A 99 35.60 -10.04 15.63
N PHE A 100 35.25 -9.16 14.72
CA PHE A 100 34.69 -9.54 13.44
C PHE A 100 35.09 -8.58 12.34
N HIS A 101 34.99 -9.04 11.10
CA HIS A 101 35.03 -8.21 9.93
C HIS A 101 33.98 -8.66 8.90
N ARG A 102 33.70 -7.77 7.95
CA ARG A 102 32.83 -8.08 6.81
C ARG A 102 33.18 -7.20 5.62
N ASP A 103 33.18 -7.82 4.43
CA ASP A 103 33.30 -7.15 3.15
C ASP A 103 31.91 -6.90 2.55
N PHE A 104 31.74 -5.76 1.90
CA PHE A 104 30.47 -5.38 1.32
C PHE A 104 30.59 -5.16 -0.18
N PRO A 105 29.55 -5.46 -0.97
CA PRO A 105 29.51 -5.07 -2.36
C PRO A 105 29.43 -3.54 -2.49
N PRO A 106 29.90 -2.96 -3.62
CA PRO A 106 29.59 -1.58 -3.95
C PRO A 106 28.10 -1.47 -4.32
N LEU A 107 27.58 -0.23 -4.30
CA LEU A 107 26.24 0.00 -4.83
C LEU A 107 26.17 -0.39 -6.30
N SER A 108 25.45 -1.47 -6.59
CA SER A 108 25.26 -1.96 -7.96
C SER A 108 24.15 -1.18 -8.67
N PRO A 109 24.31 -0.85 -9.96
CA PRO A 109 23.21 -0.36 -10.78
C PRO A 109 22.14 -1.47 -10.85
N ARG A 110 20.95 -1.21 -10.33
CA ARG A 110 19.85 -2.19 -10.43
C ARG A 110 19.33 -2.24 -11.86
N THR A 111 19.31 -3.44 -12.45
CA THR A 111 18.78 -3.72 -13.79
C THR A 111 17.45 -4.48 -13.76
N GLY A 112 16.90 -4.80 -12.58
CA GLY A 112 15.75 -5.68 -12.42
C GLY A 112 14.37 -4.99 -12.49
N THR A 113 13.35 -5.80 -12.70
CA THR A 113 11.92 -5.44 -12.62
C THR A 113 11.48 -5.22 -11.17
N GLU A 114 10.24 -4.76 -10.98
CA GLU A 114 9.64 -4.53 -9.63
C GLU A 114 9.69 -5.77 -8.71
N ASN A 115 9.68 -6.97 -9.28
CA ASN A 115 9.73 -8.24 -8.55
C ASN A 115 11.12 -8.56 -7.97
N ASP A 116 12.18 -7.91 -8.45
CA ASP A 116 13.56 -8.12 -8.01
C ASP A 116 13.98 -7.16 -6.85
N ARG A 117 13.00 -6.62 -6.17
CA ARG A 117 13.20 -5.70 -5.03
C ARG A 117 13.22 -6.47 -3.71
N THR A 118 14.20 -7.30 -3.56
CA THR A 118 14.69 -7.66 -2.23
C THR A 118 15.15 -6.38 -1.51
N MET A 119 15.11 -6.40 -0.18
CA MET A 119 15.64 -5.32 0.67
C MET A 119 16.95 -4.80 0.09
N THR A 120 17.17 -3.49 0.16
CA THR A 120 18.44 -2.93 -0.27
C THR A 120 19.55 -3.63 0.48
N ASP A 121 20.33 -4.41 -0.22
CA ASP A 121 21.47 -5.07 0.38
C ASP A 121 22.40 -4.02 0.99
N SER A 122 22.97 -4.36 2.13
CA SER A 122 24.02 -3.52 2.70
C SER A 122 25.14 -3.32 1.66
N PHE A 123 25.59 -2.09 1.47
CA PHE A 123 26.65 -1.77 0.53
C PHE A 123 27.64 -0.79 1.12
N MET A 124 28.85 -0.79 0.59
CA MET A 124 29.93 0.14 0.94
C MET A 124 30.72 0.48 -0.31
N ASP A 125 30.99 1.74 -0.52
CA ASP A 125 31.99 2.25 -1.48
C ASP A 125 32.56 3.59 -1.02
N THR A 126 33.46 4.19 -1.80
CA THR A 126 34.11 5.46 -1.47
C THR A 126 33.17 6.66 -1.39
N LYS A 127 31.92 6.52 -1.81
CA LYS A 127 30.88 7.58 -1.78
C LYS A 127 29.90 7.45 -0.63
N GLY A 128 29.89 6.31 0.09
CA GLY A 128 29.01 6.12 1.24
C GLY A 128 28.78 4.65 1.60
N VAL A 129 28.11 4.48 2.71
CA VAL A 129 27.85 3.19 3.34
C VAL A 129 26.40 3.12 3.77
N VAL A 130 25.75 1.97 3.54
CA VAL A 130 24.43 1.63 4.08
C VAL A 130 24.50 0.21 4.62
N LEU A 131 24.33 0.06 5.91
CA LEU A 131 24.34 -1.22 6.63
C LEU A 131 23.02 -1.33 7.39
N LEU A 132 22.10 -2.19 6.93
CA LEU A 132 20.73 -2.27 7.49
C LEU A 132 20.58 -3.45 8.46
N ASP A 133 20.83 -4.67 8.01
CA ASP A 133 20.68 -5.86 8.84
C ASP A 133 21.84 -6.83 8.63
N GLY A 134 22.12 -7.67 9.67
CA GLY A 134 23.12 -8.73 9.59
C GLY A 134 24.56 -8.26 9.36
N TRP A 135 24.85 -6.97 9.52
CA TRP A 135 26.18 -6.38 9.29
C TRP A 135 27.12 -6.49 10.49
N CYS A 136 26.58 -6.78 11.66
CA CYS A 136 27.32 -7.01 12.90
C CYS A 136 26.68 -8.15 13.68
N PRO A 137 27.38 -8.78 14.65
CA PRO A 137 26.80 -9.77 15.54
C PRO A 137 25.67 -9.15 16.37
N THR A 138 24.52 -9.85 16.43
CA THR A 138 23.34 -9.45 17.22
C THR A 138 22.88 -10.58 18.14
N LEU A 139 22.08 -10.25 19.14
CA LEU A 139 21.46 -11.25 20.01
C LEU A 139 20.16 -11.76 19.39
N GLY A 140 19.81 -13.00 19.63
CA GLY A 140 18.56 -13.61 19.17
C GLY A 140 17.33 -13.14 19.93
N GLY A 141 17.12 -11.81 19.98
CA GLY A 141 16.02 -11.19 20.69
C GLY A 141 16.20 -9.68 20.80
N LEU A 142 15.39 -9.05 21.65
CA LEU A 142 15.50 -7.62 21.92
C LEU A 142 16.73 -7.35 22.81
N ALA A 143 17.57 -6.41 22.38
CA ALA A 143 18.73 -5.90 23.12
C ALA A 143 18.79 -4.38 23.02
N ARG A 144 19.50 -3.73 23.94
CA ARG A 144 19.90 -2.32 23.83
C ARG A 144 21.25 -2.26 23.13
N TYR A 145 21.47 -1.17 22.38
CA TYR A 145 22.69 -1.00 21.60
C TYR A 145 23.38 0.34 21.91
N GLU A 146 24.68 0.28 22.05
CA GLU A 146 25.60 1.41 21.97
C GLU A 146 26.54 1.17 20.78
N LEU A 147 26.56 2.08 19.82
CA LEU A 147 27.39 1.96 18.62
C LEU A 147 28.42 3.09 18.59
N LYS A 148 29.69 2.73 18.43
CA LYS A 148 30.80 3.63 18.12
C LYS A 148 31.26 3.37 16.69
N ALA A 149 31.18 4.38 15.83
CA ALA A 149 31.56 4.26 14.44
C ALA A 149 32.63 5.32 14.08
N ALA A 150 33.80 4.85 13.71
CA ALA A 150 34.87 5.70 13.19
C ALA A 150 34.76 5.83 11.68
N VAL A 151 34.52 7.06 11.19
CA VAL A 151 34.30 7.39 9.77
C VAL A 151 35.27 8.48 9.31
N PRO A 152 35.56 8.62 8.01
CA PRO A 152 36.35 9.73 7.50
C PRO A 152 35.78 11.09 7.91
N ALA A 153 36.64 12.08 8.18
CA ALA A 153 36.22 13.37 8.75
C ALA A 153 35.18 14.12 7.88
N ASP A 154 35.25 13.95 6.56
CA ASP A 154 34.35 14.59 5.59
C ASP A 154 32.98 13.90 5.51
N PHE A 155 32.79 12.76 6.17
CA PHE A 155 31.55 12.00 6.20
C PHE A 155 30.78 12.23 7.50
N LYS A 156 29.47 12.09 7.42
CA LYS A 156 28.59 12.05 8.59
C LYS A 156 27.96 10.65 8.69
N ALA A 157 27.80 10.21 9.94
CA ALA A 157 27.17 8.91 10.23
C ALA A 157 25.81 9.12 10.89
N VAL A 158 24.88 8.20 10.59
CA VAL A 158 23.53 8.13 11.17
C VAL A 158 23.25 6.69 11.56
N SER A 159 22.67 6.52 12.74
CA SER A 159 22.16 5.26 13.26
C SER A 159 20.97 5.57 14.17
N GLU A 160 20.29 4.54 14.61
CA GLU A 160 19.27 4.66 15.65
C GLU A 160 19.91 5.24 16.93
N ALA A 161 19.38 6.33 17.42
CA ALA A 161 19.90 6.95 18.66
C ALA A 161 18.92 7.95 19.26
N ASP A 162 18.88 7.99 20.59
CA ASP A 162 18.28 9.09 21.35
C ASP A 162 19.28 10.24 21.55
N ALA A 163 20.57 9.91 21.59
CA ALA A 163 21.66 10.88 21.69
C ALA A 163 22.83 10.47 20.78
N VAL A 164 23.46 11.48 20.19
CA VAL A 164 24.64 11.31 19.33
C VAL A 164 25.75 12.24 19.84
N LYS A 165 26.92 11.66 20.12
CA LYS A 165 28.15 12.42 20.42
C LYS A 165 29.15 12.23 19.30
N VAL A 166 29.90 13.26 18.97
CA VAL A 166 30.92 13.22 17.91
C VAL A 166 32.28 13.68 18.47
N GLU A 167 33.28 12.85 18.32
CA GLU A 167 34.65 13.14 18.67
C GLU A 167 35.47 13.27 17.38
N TYR A 168 36.10 14.43 17.17
CA TYR A 168 36.95 14.67 16.01
C TYR A 168 38.41 14.27 16.31
N ARG A 169 38.97 13.37 15.50
CA ARG A 169 40.32 12.82 15.67
C ARG A 169 41.11 12.93 14.36
N GLY A 170 41.55 14.14 14.03
CA GLY A 170 42.31 14.42 12.81
C GLY A 170 41.54 14.11 11.54
N LYS A 171 41.93 13.06 10.81
CA LYS A 171 41.27 12.61 9.57
C LYS A 171 40.04 11.73 9.80
N THR A 172 39.66 11.51 11.04
CA THR A 172 38.55 10.60 11.41
C THR A 172 37.62 11.29 12.39
N SER A 173 36.33 11.07 12.28
CA SER A 173 35.31 11.44 13.25
C SER A 173 34.74 10.15 13.85
N VAL A 174 34.62 10.09 15.19
CA VAL A 174 34.03 8.97 15.92
C VAL A 174 32.66 9.40 16.37
N TYR A 175 31.62 8.73 15.84
CA TYR A 175 30.23 8.89 16.22
C TYR A 175 29.89 7.88 17.29
N ILE A 176 29.28 8.32 18.39
CA ILE A 176 28.78 7.48 19.49
C ILE A 176 27.27 7.63 19.52
N PHE A 177 26.58 6.54 19.23
CA PHE A 177 25.13 6.45 19.18
C PHE A 177 24.63 5.69 20.42
N GLU A 178 23.85 6.38 21.24
CA GLU A 178 23.22 5.82 22.44
C GLU A 178 21.72 5.61 22.14
N PHE A 179 21.28 4.35 22.08
CA PHE A 179 19.87 4.01 21.86
C PHE A 179 19.32 3.23 23.06
N SER A 180 18.42 3.88 23.80
CA SER A 180 17.94 3.38 25.10
C SER A 180 16.87 2.28 24.99
N HIS A 181 16.29 2.10 23.80
CA HIS A 181 15.15 1.23 23.59
C HIS A 181 15.59 -0.13 23.03
N PRO A 182 14.96 -1.24 23.49
CA PRO A 182 15.32 -2.57 23.03
C PRO A 182 14.93 -2.78 21.56
N ARG A 183 15.79 -3.47 20.80
CA ARG A 183 15.50 -3.89 19.43
C ARG A 183 16.31 -5.11 19.00
N THR A 184 16.02 -5.64 17.81
CA THR A 184 16.64 -6.87 17.31
C THR A 184 18.00 -6.68 16.63
N GLY A 185 18.32 -5.44 16.24
CA GLY A 185 19.57 -5.09 15.56
C GLY A 185 19.72 -3.57 15.47
N ILE A 186 20.79 -3.12 14.86
CA ILE A 186 21.10 -1.69 14.67
C ILE A 186 21.59 -1.48 13.23
N SER A 187 21.27 -0.34 12.65
CA SER A 187 21.71 0.05 11.31
C SER A 187 22.80 1.13 11.36
N LEU A 188 23.50 1.35 10.25
CA LEU A 188 24.51 2.40 10.13
C LEU A 188 24.55 2.93 8.70
N VAL A 189 24.35 4.22 8.55
CA VAL A 189 24.41 4.92 7.27
C VAL A 189 25.50 5.99 7.35
N VAL A 190 26.34 6.08 6.31
CA VAL A 190 27.44 7.04 6.25
C VAL A 190 27.48 7.69 4.88
N GLY A 191 27.54 9.00 4.84
CA GLY A 191 27.59 9.76 3.60
C GLY A 191 28.22 11.14 3.76
N PRO A 192 28.55 11.81 2.63
CA PRO A 192 29.11 13.16 2.62
C PRO A 192 28.00 14.21 2.81
N TYR A 193 27.23 14.08 3.89
CA TYR A 193 26.03 14.87 4.13
C TYR A 193 26.34 16.30 4.57
N GLN A 194 25.50 17.23 4.09
CA GLN A 194 25.23 18.49 4.76
C GLN A 194 24.04 18.30 5.70
N VAL A 195 24.18 18.79 6.93
CA VAL A 195 23.21 18.57 8.01
C VAL A 195 22.53 19.89 8.34
N SER A 196 21.20 19.88 8.28
CA SER A 196 20.34 20.94 8.80
C SER A 196 19.51 20.36 9.95
N GLN A 197 19.28 21.15 10.98
CA GLN A 197 18.51 20.68 12.13
C GLN A 197 17.67 21.79 12.76
N LYS A 198 16.55 21.37 13.38
CA LYS A 198 15.63 22.26 14.10
C LYS A 198 15.04 21.50 15.29
N ARG A 199 14.83 22.17 16.40
CA ARG A 199 14.09 21.59 17.54
C ARG A 199 12.61 21.92 17.40
N HIS A 200 11.75 20.89 17.49
CA HIS A 200 10.31 21.00 17.43
C HIS A 200 9.70 20.32 18.67
N LYS A 201 9.06 21.10 19.58
CA LYS A 201 8.43 20.60 20.82
C LYS A 201 9.27 19.60 21.62
N GLY A 202 10.57 19.82 21.70
CA GLY A 202 11.49 18.92 22.43
C GLY A 202 12.14 17.83 21.57
N VAL A 203 11.61 17.52 20.38
CA VAL A 203 12.20 16.58 19.42
C VAL A 203 13.22 17.30 18.54
N GLU A 204 14.41 16.73 18.38
CA GLU A 204 15.39 17.19 17.40
C GLU A 204 15.01 16.62 16.02
N ILE A 205 14.72 17.48 15.05
CA ILE A 205 14.50 17.08 13.66
C ILE A 205 15.72 17.48 12.85
N ALA A 206 16.35 16.51 12.18
CA ALA A 206 17.54 16.73 11.37
C ALA A 206 17.37 16.19 9.95
N ALA A 207 17.97 16.86 8.97
CA ALA A 207 18.02 16.42 7.59
C ALA A 207 19.47 16.25 7.16
N TYR A 208 19.80 15.04 6.69
CA TYR A 208 21.10 14.64 6.19
C TYR A 208 20.98 14.48 4.67
N PHE A 209 21.24 15.55 3.94
CA PHE A 209 21.16 15.58 2.48
C PHE A 209 22.54 15.70 1.84
N PHE A 210 22.68 15.14 0.65
CA PHE A 210 23.89 15.38 -0.13
C PHE A 210 24.01 16.86 -0.51
N PRO A 211 25.23 17.37 -0.76
CA PRO A 211 25.44 18.79 -1.04
C PRO A 211 24.57 19.38 -2.15
N GLU A 212 24.27 18.59 -3.19
CA GLU A 212 23.45 18.99 -4.32
C GLU A 212 21.96 19.14 -3.98
N ASP A 213 21.48 18.49 -2.91
CA ASP A 213 20.07 18.45 -2.50
C ASP A 213 19.81 19.19 -1.17
N LYS A 214 20.79 19.89 -0.64
CA LYS A 214 20.71 20.60 0.66
C LYS A 214 19.53 21.54 0.80
N GLU A 215 19.06 22.11 -0.30
CA GLU A 215 17.92 23.04 -0.32
C GLU A 215 16.59 22.36 0.03
N LEU A 216 16.50 21.05 -0.14
CA LEU A 216 15.31 20.27 0.25
C LEU A 216 15.16 20.15 1.77
N ALA A 217 16.26 20.27 2.52
CA ALA A 217 16.32 20.01 3.97
C ALA A 217 15.25 20.79 4.75
N ARG A 218 15.07 22.08 4.45
CA ARG A 218 14.11 22.94 5.15
C ARG A 218 12.67 22.43 5.02
N GLN A 219 12.25 22.08 3.79
CA GLN A 219 10.92 21.58 3.52
C GLN A 219 10.65 20.26 4.26
N TYR A 220 11.61 19.34 4.25
CA TYR A 220 11.51 18.06 4.95
C TYR A 220 11.42 18.23 6.46
N ILE A 221 12.22 19.11 7.06
CA ILE A 221 12.18 19.41 8.49
C ILE A 221 10.84 20.01 8.91
N ASP A 222 10.36 21.02 8.18
CA ASP A 222 9.11 21.70 8.51
C ASP A 222 7.91 20.74 8.38
N LYS A 223 7.87 19.89 7.34
CA LYS A 223 6.83 18.88 7.17
C LYS A 223 6.90 17.77 8.22
N SER A 224 8.09 17.35 8.61
CA SER A 224 8.25 16.37 9.70
C SER A 224 7.67 16.91 11.01
N GLY A 225 7.88 18.18 11.32
CA GLY A 225 7.25 18.81 12.50
C GLY A 225 5.72 18.78 12.44
N HIS A 226 5.15 19.03 11.28
CA HIS A 226 3.70 18.95 11.07
C HIS A 226 3.16 17.50 11.28
N TYR A 227 3.84 16.49 10.76
CA TYR A 227 3.42 15.09 10.94
C TYR A 227 3.61 14.60 12.38
N LEU A 228 4.66 15.04 13.06
CA LEU A 228 4.80 14.75 14.49
C LEU A 228 3.61 15.30 15.28
N ASP A 229 3.21 16.55 15.02
CA ASP A 229 2.05 17.17 15.70
C ASP A 229 0.74 16.42 15.39
N LEU A 230 0.52 16.01 14.14
CA LEU A 230 -0.64 15.24 13.72
C LEU A 230 -0.72 13.91 14.50
N TYR A 231 0.36 13.15 14.50
CA TYR A 231 0.36 11.81 15.11
C TYR A 231 0.44 11.84 16.63
N GLU A 232 1.09 12.84 17.23
CA GLU A 232 1.00 13.05 18.68
C GLU A 232 -0.44 13.31 19.13
N GLY A 233 -1.21 14.05 18.34
CA GLY A 233 -2.64 14.26 18.59
C GLY A 233 -3.46 12.97 18.54
N LEU A 234 -3.15 12.08 17.60
CA LEU A 234 -3.86 10.82 17.39
C LEU A 234 -3.43 9.71 18.35
N LEU A 235 -2.13 9.57 18.61
CA LEU A 235 -1.53 8.37 19.22
C LEU A 235 -0.85 8.64 20.57
N GLY A 236 -0.61 9.90 20.91
CA GLY A 236 0.18 10.30 22.07
C GLY A 236 1.64 10.63 21.73
N PRO A 237 2.46 10.97 22.72
CA PRO A 237 3.78 11.55 22.50
C PRO A 237 4.68 10.75 21.59
N TYR A 238 5.46 11.45 20.76
CA TYR A 238 6.48 10.84 19.91
C TYR A 238 7.41 9.95 20.76
N PRO A 239 7.68 8.70 20.33
CA PRO A 239 8.34 7.73 21.19
C PRO A 239 9.83 8.00 21.43
N PHE A 240 10.48 8.84 20.63
CA PHE A 240 11.92 9.09 20.64
C PHE A 240 12.27 10.56 20.91
N ARG A 241 13.54 10.89 21.05
CA ARG A 241 14.03 12.25 21.28
C ARG A 241 14.44 13.00 20.03
N ARG A 242 14.62 12.27 18.93
CA ARG A 242 15.04 12.82 17.65
C ARG A 242 14.38 12.08 16.49
N PHE A 243 14.29 12.79 15.36
CA PHE A 243 13.92 12.22 14.06
C PHE A 243 14.84 12.78 12.99
N ALA A 244 15.36 11.93 12.10
CA ALA A 244 16.19 12.37 11.00
C ALA A 244 15.65 11.91 9.65
N ILE A 245 15.81 12.75 8.63
CA ILE A 245 15.59 12.40 7.23
C ILE A 245 16.97 12.24 6.61
N VAL A 246 17.26 11.05 6.11
CA VAL A 246 18.58 10.68 5.59
C VAL A 246 18.47 10.33 4.12
N GLU A 247 19.20 11.06 3.29
CA GLU A 247 19.27 10.79 1.86
C GLU A 247 20.17 9.59 1.57
N ASN A 248 19.82 8.78 0.56
CA ASN A 248 20.52 7.58 0.18
C ASN A 248 20.66 7.50 -1.35
N ARG A 249 21.75 6.95 -1.84
CA ARG A 249 21.99 6.73 -3.27
C ARG A 249 21.22 5.54 -3.84
N ALA A 250 20.83 4.60 -3.00
CA ALA A 250 19.94 3.52 -3.42
C ALA A 250 18.48 4.00 -3.48
N PRO A 251 17.66 3.50 -4.41
CA PRO A 251 16.26 3.90 -4.55
C PRO A 251 15.41 3.25 -3.45
N THR A 252 15.49 3.77 -2.24
CA THR A 252 14.89 3.20 -1.04
C THR A 252 13.94 4.17 -0.34
N GLY A 253 13.08 3.62 0.52
CA GLY A 253 12.30 4.29 1.52
C GLY A 253 12.15 3.36 2.71
N TYR A 254 12.72 3.72 3.87
CA TYR A 254 12.64 2.92 5.10
C TYR A 254 12.36 3.82 6.29
N GLY A 255 11.32 3.49 7.05
CA GLY A 255 11.08 4.04 8.37
C GLY A 255 11.86 3.23 9.42
N LEU A 256 12.90 3.82 9.98
CA LEU A 256 13.72 3.24 11.03
C LEU A 256 13.47 3.99 12.35
N PRO A 257 13.74 3.40 13.53
CA PRO A 257 13.65 4.15 14.76
C PRO A 257 14.56 5.39 14.69
N THR A 258 13.99 6.55 14.96
CA THR A 258 14.66 7.85 14.96
C THR A 258 15.07 8.42 13.60
N TYR A 259 14.86 7.72 12.49
CA TYR A 259 15.10 8.29 11.17
C TYR A 259 14.37 7.56 10.03
N THR A 260 14.25 8.25 8.90
CA THR A 260 13.86 7.64 7.62
C THR A 260 14.99 7.72 6.62
N LEU A 261 15.15 6.66 5.82
CA LEU A 261 16.17 6.57 4.77
C LEU A 261 15.48 6.68 3.40
N LEU A 262 15.71 7.79 2.69
CA LEU A 262 15.06 8.09 1.41
C LEU A 262 16.08 8.07 0.26
N GLY A 263 15.74 7.38 -0.81
CA GLY A 263 16.53 7.44 -2.04
C GLY A 263 16.58 8.86 -2.62
N GLN A 264 17.74 9.29 -3.09
CA GLN A 264 17.99 10.65 -3.61
C GLN A 264 16.96 11.07 -4.67
N GLU A 265 16.73 10.21 -5.66
CA GLU A 265 15.76 10.52 -6.72
C GLU A 265 14.31 10.59 -6.21
N VAL A 266 14.02 9.86 -5.15
CA VAL A 266 12.73 9.90 -4.48
C VAL A 266 12.57 11.19 -3.69
N ALA A 267 13.59 11.58 -2.93
CA ALA A 267 13.58 12.81 -2.15
C ALA A 267 13.37 14.08 -3.01
N ARG A 268 13.79 14.04 -4.28
CA ARG A 268 13.58 15.13 -5.25
C ARG A 268 12.16 15.23 -5.80
N LEU A 269 11.30 14.25 -5.56
CA LEU A 269 9.91 14.28 -6.03
C LEU A 269 9.07 15.18 -5.11
N PRO A 270 8.44 16.23 -5.65
CA PRO A 270 7.83 17.29 -4.83
C PRO A 270 6.67 16.82 -3.95
N PHE A 271 6.02 15.70 -4.30
CA PHE A 271 4.87 15.17 -3.56
C PHE A 271 5.26 14.24 -2.39
N ILE A 272 6.51 13.81 -2.28
CA ILE A 272 6.97 12.88 -1.23
C ILE A 272 6.79 13.47 0.16
N VAL A 273 7.06 14.75 0.32
CA VAL A 273 6.88 15.46 1.60
C VAL A 273 5.41 15.52 2.04
N ASP A 274 4.46 15.46 1.11
CA ASP A 274 3.02 15.50 1.38
C ASP A 274 2.36 14.12 1.43
N THR A 275 3.12 13.04 1.22
CA THR A 275 2.63 11.67 1.16
C THR A 275 3.51 10.73 1.99
N SER A 276 4.54 10.16 1.37
CA SER A 276 5.33 9.08 1.95
C SER A 276 6.11 9.50 3.20
N LEU A 277 6.55 10.77 3.31
CA LEU A 277 7.25 11.23 4.51
C LEU A 277 6.42 11.01 5.78
N GLY A 278 5.13 11.35 5.74
CA GLY A 278 4.24 11.16 6.89
C GLY A 278 4.01 9.69 7.20
N HIS A 279 3.90 8.83 6.19
CA HIS A 279 3.82 7.39 6.35
C HIS A 279 5.06 6.83 7.08
N GLU A 280 6.27 7.21 6.64
CA GLU A 280 7.51 6.77 7.29
C GLU A 280 7.65 7.31 8.74
N ILE A 281 7.17 8.53 9.00
CA ILE A 281 7.15 9.08 10.38
C ILE A 281 6.20 8.28 11.27
N LEU A 282 5.05 7.86 10.76
CA LEU A 282 4.07 7.08 11.52
C LEU A 282 4.62 5.73 11.96
N HIS A 283 5.52 5.13 11.17
CA HIS A 283 6.26 3.94 11.58
C HIS A 283 7.09 4.13 12.86
N SER A 284 7.35 5.35 13.29
CA SER A 284 7.96 5.56 14.61
C SER A 284 7.09 5.05 15.76
N TRP A 285 5.76 5.08 15.61
CA TRP A 285 4.82 4.46 16.55
C TRP A 285 4.60 2.98 16.22
N PHE A 286 4.32 2.64 14.95
CA PHE A 286 3.96 1.30 14.49
C PHE A 286 5.12 0.61 13.76
N GLY A 287 5.63 -0.48 14.33
CA GLY A 287 6.79 -1.20 13.86
C GLY A 287 8.09 -0.81 14.58
N ASN A 288 8.29 0.47 14.94
CA ASN A 288 9.53 0.94 15.54
C ASN A 288 9.44 1.24 17.06
N SER A 289 8.24 1.43 17.62
CA SER A 289 8.05 1.49 19.08
C SER A 289 7.06 0.43 19.58
N VAL A 290 5.96 0.19 18.89
CA VAL A 290 5.18 -1.03 19.07
C VAL A 290 5.67 -2.02 18.02
N TYR A 291 6.40 -3.03 18.43
CA TYR A 291 7.02 -3.99 17.51
C TYR A 291 6.01 -5.00 17.01
N VAL A 292 6.09 -5.36 15.72
CA VAL A 292 5.24 -6.38 15.14
C VAL A 292 5.66 -7.77 15.59
N ASP A 293 4.72 -8.59 16.09
CA ASP A 293 5.00 -10.02 16.27
C ASP A 293 4.95 -10.75 14.91
N PRO A 294 6.08 -11.23 14.42
CA PRO A 294 6.14 -11.85 13.10
C PRO A 294 5.36 -13.17 13.00
N LYS A 295 4.95 -13.76 14.11
CA LYS A 295 4.19 -15.01 14.11
C LYS A 295 2.76 -14.79 13.63
N GLU A 296 2.17 -13.66 13.97
CA GLU A 296 0.76 -13.35 13.67
C GLU A 296 0.57 -12.56 12.36
N GLY A 297 1.64 -12.09 11.73
CA GLY A 297 1.56 -11.25 10.53
C GLY A 297 1.89 -9.78 10.80
N ASN A 298 2.03 -9.02 9.72
CA ASN A 298 2.39 -7.61 9.80
C ASN A 298 1.14 -6.71 9.71
N TRP A 299 0.64 -6.29 10.86
CA TRP A 299 -0.47 -5.34 10.98
C TRP A 299 -0.04 -3.89 10.71
N SER A 300 1.25 -3.58 10.91
CA SER A 300 1.70 -2.18 10.93
C SER A 300 1.55 -1.47 9.60
N GLU A 301 1.74 -2.17 8.47
CA GLU A 301 1.60 -1.59 7.14
C GLU A 301 0.16 -1.17 6.82
N GLY A 302 -0.80 -2.05 7.14
CA GLY A 302 -2.21 -1.75 6.96
C GLY A 302 -2.67 -0.57 7.82
N LEU A 303 -2.27 -0.55 9.09
CA LEU A 303 -2.62 0.52 10.02
C LEU A 303 -1.93 1.85 9.62
N THR A 304 -0.67 1.80 9.19
CA THR A 304 0.04 2.98 8.70
C THR A 304 -0.59 3.51 7.42
N THR A 305 -0.95 2.64 6.46
CA THR A 305 -1.69 3.05 5.26
C THR A 305 -3.02 3.73 5.61
N TYR A 306 -3.73 3.22 6.62
CA TYR A 306 -5.01 3.79 7.06
C TYR A 306 -4.84 5.18 7.70
N LEU A 307 -3.88 5.34 8.63
CA LEU A 307 -3.69 6.57 9.40
C LEU A 307 -2.76 7.60 8.72
N ALA A 308 -2.16 7.25 7.59
CA ALA A 308 -1.39 8.18 6.76
C ALA A 308 -2.04 8.34 5.37
N ASP A 309 -1.78 7.42 4.45
CA ASP A 309 -2.16 7.57 3.04
C ASP A 309 -3.66 7.79 2.85
N TYR A 310 -4.50 6.98 3.50
CA TYR A 310 -5.95 7.14 3.47
C TYR A 310 -6.40 8.41 4.21
N LEU A 311 -5.85 8.67 5.40
CA LEU A 311 -6.24 9.85 6.19
C LEU A 311 -6.01 11.15 5.41
N TYR A 312 -4.88 11.28 4.70
CA TYR A 312 -4.60 12.47 3.89
C TYR A 312 -5.60 12.65 2.74
N GLU A 313 -6.05 11.57 2.13
CA GLU A 313 -7.07 11.63 1.09
C GLU A 313 -8.48 11.88 1.69
N LYS A 314 -8.80 11.29 2.86
CA LYS A 314 -10.04 11.58 3.62
C LYS A 314 -10.13 13.07 3.96
N GLN A 315 -9.03 13.69 4.43
CA GLN A 315 -8.97 15.12 4.74
C GLN A 315 -9.19 16.03 3.50
N LYS A 316 -8.88 15.53 2.30
CA LYS A 316 -9.13 16.23 1.03
C LYS A 316 -10.50 15.92 0.43
N GLY A 317 -11.38 15.20 1.13
CA GLY A 317 -12.69 14.77 0.64
C GLY A 317 -12.66 13.63 -0.38
N ARG A 318 -11.54 12.91 -0.52
CA ARG A 318 -11.34 11.83 -1.49
C ARG A 318 -11.15 10.46 -0.83
N GLY A 319 -11.75 10.25 0.33
CA GLY A 319 -11.64 8.99 1.07
C GLY A 319 -12.25 7.82 0.30
N SER A 320 -13.43 7.97 -0.28
CA SER A 320 -14.10 6.95 -1.10
C SER A 320 -13.27 6.58 -2.34
N ASP A 321 -12.70 7.58 -3.04
CA ASP A 321 -11.84 7.34 -4.20
C ASP A 321 -10.57 6.54 -3.81
N TYR A 322 -10.05 6.79 -2.61
CA TYR A 322 -8.90 6.04 -2.12
C TYR A 322 -9.27 4.59 -1.84
N ARG A 323 -10.40 4.33 -1.16
CA ARG A 323 -10.88 2.97 -0.89
C ARG A 323 -11.21 2.23 -2.18
N GLN A 324 -11.89 2.87 -3.16
CA GLN A 324 -12.11 2.28 -4.48
C GLN A 324 -10.78 1.80 -5.11
N ARG A 325 -9.73 2.64 -5.05
CA ARG A 325 -8.39 2.25 -5.57
C ARG A 325 -7.82 1.02 -4.89
N LEU A 326 -8.00 0.89 -3.56
CA LEU A 326 -7.55 -0.30 -2.83
C LEU A 326 -8.27 -1.57 -3.31
N LEU A 327 -9.59 -1.48 -3.56
CA LEU A 327 -10.39 -2.58 -4.09
C LEU A 327 -9.99 -2.91 -5.53
N VAL A 328 -9.77 -1.89 -6.37
CA VAL A 328 -9.30 -2.05 -7.76
C VAL A 328 -7.94 -2.74 -7.79
N ASP A 329 -6.99 -2.31 -6.98
CA ASP A 329 -5.66 -2.92 -6.91
C ASP A 329 -5.75 -4.38 -6.38
N TYR A 330 -6.55 -4.62 -5.36
CA TYR A 330 -6.77 -5.97 -4.84
C TYR A 330 -7.34 -6.90 -5.93
N GLN A 331 -8.43 -6.51 -6.58
CA GLN A 331 -9.08 -7.32 -7.61
C GLN A 331 -8.21 -7.50 -8.87
N SER A 332 -7.32 -6.53 -9.15
CA SER A 332 -6.39 -6.60 -10.28
C SER A 332 -5.22 -7.56 -10.05
N TYR A 333 -4.71 -7.66 -8.83
CA TYR A 333 -3.44 -8.34 -8.56
C TYR A 333 -3.56 -9.60 -7.71
N VAL A 334 -4.66 -9.77 -6.94
CA VAL A 334 -4.82 -10.91 -6.04
C VAL A 334 -5.70 -11.97 -6.71
N HIS A 335 -5.05 -12.92 -7.36
CA HIS A 335 -5.66 -14.11 -7.94
C HIS A 335 -5.44 -15.33 -7.03
N GLU A 336 -6.05 -16.46 -7.34
CA GLU A 336 -6.05 -17.64 -6.47
C GLU A 336 -4.64 -18.13 -6.09
N ASP A 337 -3.71 -18.13 -7.06
CA ASP A 337 -2.30 -18.53 -6.88
C ASP A 337 -1.49 -17.56 -6.00
N LYS A 338 -1.93 -16.31 -5.86
CA LYS A 338 -1.27 -15.24 -5.08
C LYS A 338 -2.07 -14.81 -3.85
N ALA A 339 -3.21 -15.43 -3.63
CA ALA A 339 -4.06 -15.11 -2.49
C ALA A 339 -3.40 -15.54 -1.18
N MET A 340 -3.29 -14.61 -0.25
CA MET A 340 -2.82 -14.84 1.11
C MET A 340 -3.75 -14.18 2.12
N SER A 341 -3.76 -14.69 3.35
CA SER A 341 -4.46 -14.06 4.46
C SER A 341 -3.64 -12.93 5.09
N LEU A 342 -4.27 -12.04 5.84
CA LEU A 342 -3.55 -10.98 6.58
C LEU A 342 -2.63 -11.58 7.65
N ALA A 343 -3.03 -12.68 8.29
CA ALA A 343 -2.21 -13.41 9.24
C ALA A 343 -0.93 -14.02 8.60
N GLN A 344 -0.94 -14.26 7.29
CA GLN A 344 0.22 -14.74 6.54
C GLN A 344 1.13 -13.62 6.02
N PHE A 345 0.61 -12.39 5.91
CA PHE A 345 1.39 -11.28 5.38
C PHE A 345 2.55 -10.93 6.32
N ARG A 346 3.76 -10.84 5.80
CA ARG A 346 4.96 -10.43 6.55
C ARG A 346 5.55 -9.14 6.01
N PHE A 347 5.76 -9.10 4.72
CA PHE A 347 6.30 -7.93 4.00
C PHE A 347 5.88 -7.99 2.53
N ARG A 348 6.03 -6.89 1.85
CA ARG A 348 5.74 -6.77 0.42
C ARG A 348 6.82 -7.50 -0.40
N THR A 349 6.41 -8.45 -1.21
CA THR A 349 7.24 -9.13 -2.22
C THR A 349 6.88 -8.72 -3.64
N ASP A 350 5.61 -8.43 -3.87
CA ASP A 350 5.04 -8.07 -5.16
C ASP A 350 3.80 -7.15 -5.00
N ARG A 351 3.03 -6.98 -6.07
CA ARG A 351 1.80 -6.17 -6.05
C ARG A 351 0.65 -6.84 -5.34
N ALA A 352 0.54 -8.16 -5.42
CA ALA A 352 -0.50 -8.91 -4.74
C ALA A 352 -0.32 -8.83 -3.22
N SER A 353 0.89 -9.12 -2.73
CA SER A 353 1.22 -8.99 -1.30
C SER A 353 1.04 -7.56 -0.79
N LYS A 354 1.34 -6.53 -1.62
CA LYS A 354 1.01 -5.14 -1.29
C LYS A 354 -0.49 -4.92 -1.19
N ALA A 355 -1.28 -5.40 -2.15
CA ALA A 355 -2.73 -5.22 -2.13
C ALA A 355 -3.38 -5.90 -0.92
N VAL A 356 -2.79 -7.00 -0.42
CA VAL A 356 -3.23 -7.66 0.81
C VAL A 356 -2.75 -6.88 2.04
N GLY A 357 -1.45 -6.76 2.27
CA GLY A 357 -0.92 -6.23 3.53
C GLY A 357 -1.27 -4.76 3.77
N TYR A 358 -1.16 -3.94 2.73
CA TYR A 358 -1.46 -2.50 2.79
C TYR A 358 -2.94 -2.23 2.51
N GLY A 359 -3.46 -2.76 1.38
CA GLY A 359 -4.82 -2.47 0.92
C GLY A 359 -5.90 -3.14 1.79
N LYS A 360 -5.96 -4.48 1.82
CA LYS A 360 -6.92 -5.21 2.67
C LYS A 360 -6.71 -4.88 4.15
N GLY A 361 -5.43 -4.70 4.59
CA GLY A 361 -5.12 -4.28 5.95
C GLY A 361 -5.71 -2.91 6.30
N ALA A 362 -5.56 -1.90 5.44
CA ALA A 362 -6.18 -0.58 5.66
C ALA A 362 -7.70 -0.64 5.66
N MET A 363 -8.30 -1.44 4.77
CA MET A 363 -9.75 -1.65 4.74
C MET A 363 -10.26 -2.37 5.99
N LEU A 364 -9.49 -3.30 6.58
CA LEU A 364 -9.83 -3.90 7.89
C LEU A 364 -9.98 -2.81 8.95
N PHE A 365 -9.00 -1.89 9.08
CA PHE A 365 -9.08 -0.82 10.08
C PHE A 365 -10.19 0.19 9.77
N HIS A 366 -10.47 0.46 8.50
CA HIS A 366 -11.63 1.26 8.11
C HIS A 366 -12.95 0.62 8.55
N MET A 367 -13.16 -0.66 8.23
CA MET A 367 -14.35 -1.40 8.64
C MET A 367 -14.46 -1.53 10.17
N LEU A 368 -13.33 -1.68 10.86
CA LEU A 368 -13.29 -1.70 12.33
C LEU A 368 -13.75 -0.37 12.92
N GLU A 369 -13.28 0.77 12.36
CA GLU A 369 -13.75 2.10 12.78
C GLU A 369 -15.25 2.26 12.57
N GLN A 370 -15.79 1.78 11.43
CA GLN A 370 -17.24 1.78 11.18
C GLN A 370 -18.01 0.90 12.17
N GLU A 371 -17.45 -0.24 12.56
CA GLU A 371 -18.08 -1.18 13.49
C GLU A 371 -18.15 -0.65 14.92
N ILE A 372 -17.10 0.00 15.40
CA ILE A 372 -17.00 0.42 16.81
C ILE A 372 -17.20 1.92 17.04
N GLY A 373 -17.13 2.72 15.98
CA GLY A 373 -17.19 4.19 16.01
C GLY A 373 -15.82 4.86 16.22
N GLU A 374 -15.67 6.08 15.70
CA GLU A 374 -14.42 6.84 15.67
C GLU A 374 -13.86 7.09 17.08
N ASP A 375 -14.70 7.43 18.06
CA ASP A 375 -14.26 7.69 19.45
C ASP A 375 -13.62 6.45 20.10
N ALA A 376 -14.26 5.28 19.95
CA ALA A 376 -13.74 4.03 20.51
C ALA A 376 -12.47 3.61 19.79
N PHE A 377 -12.43 3.77 18.47
CA PHE A 377 -11.28 3.47 17.64
C PHE A 377 -10.05 4.30 18.06
N ASN A 378 -10.20 5.63 18.15
CA ASN A 378 -9.12 6.52 18.55
C ASN A 378 -8.63 6.29 19.99
N LYS A 379 -9.54 5.97 20.92
CA LYS A 379 -9.18 5.59 22.30
C LYS A 379 -8.39 4.27 22.33
N ALA A 380 -8.80 3.28 21.53
CA ALA A 380 -8.12 1.99 21.43
C ALA A 380 -6.71 2.14 20.88
N LEU A 381 -6.51 2.96 19.84
CA LEU A 381 -5.19 3.24 19.27
C LEU A 381 -4.24 3.88 20.29
N LYS A 382 -4.71 4.89 21.04
CA LYS A 382 -3.90 5.52 22.10
C LYS A 382 -3.52 4.53 23.19
N ARG A 383 -4.47 3.69 23.61
CA ARG A 383 -4.23 2.63 24.60
C ARG A 383 -3.23 1.60 24.08
N PHE A 384 -3.38 1.16 22.83
CA PHE A 384 -2.48 0.20 22.19
C PHE A 384 -1.03 0.70 22.17
N VAL A 385 -0.80 1.94 21.73
CA VAL A 385 0.53 2.55 21.74
C VAL A 385 1.10 2.66 23.17
N LEU A 386 0.29 3.05 24.15
CA LEU A 386 0.73 3.19 25.54
C LEU A 386 1.10 1.84 26.17
N ASP A 387 0.25 0.81 26.00
CA ASP A 387 0.39 -0.48 26.66
C ASP A 387 1.51 -1.34 26.04
N TYR A 388 1.73 -1.19 24.73
CA TYR A 388 2.70 -1.98 23.98
C TYR A 388 3.96 -1.22 23.54
N ARG A 389 4.17 -0.01 24.04
CA ARG A 389 5.37 0.76 23.74
C ARG A 389 6.63 -0.01 24.12
N PHE A 390 7.50 -0.23 23.12
CA PHE A 390 8.74 -1.03 23.18
C PHE A 390 8.54 -2.49 23.56
N LYS A 391 7.39 -3.05 23.15
CA LYS A 391 7.04 -4.45 23.28
C LYS A 391 6.57 -5.00 21.92
N MET A 392 6.60 -6.32 21.79
CA MET A 392 5.96 -7.01 20.67
C MET A 392 4.45 -7.02 20.83
N ALA A 393 3.73 -6.85 19.73
CA ALA A 393 2.29 -6.97 19.63
C ALA A 393 1.90 -7.56 18.27
N GLY A 394 0.94 -8.48 18.29
CA GLY A 394 0.33 -9.09 17.13
C GLY A 394 -1.11 -8.60 16.90
N TRP A 395 -1.82 -9.31 16.06
CA TRP A 395 -3.24 -9.08 15.82
C TRP A 395 -4.09 -9.41 17.06
N SER A 396 -3.69 -10.39 17.86
CA SER A 396 -4.38 -10.79 19.10
C SER A 396 -4.39 -9.68 20.15
N GLU A 397 -3.31 -8.91 20.28
CA GLU A 397 -3.25 -7.76 21.16
C GLU A 397 -4.11 -6.60 20.63
N LEU A 398 -4.13 -6.38 19.32
CA LEU A 398 -5.03 -5.41 18.70
C LEU A 398 -6.50 -5.78 18.97
N GLU A 399 -6.91 -7.02 18.68
CA GLU A 399 -8.26 -7.51 18.97
C GLU A 399 -8.66 -7.27 20.42
N THR A 400 -7.80 -7.67 21.36
CA THR A 400 -8.04 -7.50 22.81
C THR A 400 -8.26 -6.03 23.15
N ILE A 401 -7.39 -5.13 22.71
CA ILE A 401 -7.47 -3.70 23.03
C ILE A 401 -8.72 -3.07 22.41
N PHE A 402 -9.06 -3.40 21.16
CA PHE A 402 -10.22 -2.86 20.48
C PHE A 402 -11.54 -3.40 21.08
N SER A 403 -11.60 -4.70 21.41
CA SER A 403 -12.75 -5.32 22.08
C SER A 403 -12.98 -4.71 23.46
N ASP A 404 -11.93 -4.63 24.26
CA ASP A 404 -12.00 -4.05 25.60
C ASP A 404 -12.44 -2.59 25.59
N THR A 405 -11.93 -1.78 24.65
CA THR A 405 -12.20 -0.35 24.59
C THR A 405 -13.60 -0.07 24.06
N SER A 406 -14.06 -0.81 23.06
CA SER A 406 -15.39 -0.66 22.47
C SER A 406 -16.50 -1.36 23.27
N LYS A 407 -16.15 -2.27 24.19
CA LYS A 407 -17.08 -3.16 24.89
C LYS A 407 -17.88 -4.07 23.96
N LYS A 408 -17.29 -4.42 22.81
CA LYS A 408 -17.86 -5.35 21.81
C LYS A 408 -16.94 -6.57 21.70
N ASP A 409 -17.54 -7.74 21.53
CA ASP A 409 -16.80 -8.92 21.09
C ASP A 409 -16.48 -8.78 19.59
N LEU A 410 -15.20 -8.68 19.27
CA LEU A 410 -14.69 -8.50 17.92
C LEU A 410 -14.03 -9.78 17.36
N SER A 411 -14.09 -10.90 18.08
CA SER A 411 -13.45 -12.15 17.67
C SER A 411 -13.86 -12.59 16.26
N VAL A 412 -15.18 -12.66 16.00
CA VAL A 412 -15.70 -13.01 14.67
C VAL A 412 -15.23 -12.03 13.59
N PHE A 413 -15.11 -10.74 13.92
CA PHE A 413 -14.61 -9.73 12.98
C PHE A 413 -13.14 -9.98 12.64
N PHE A 414 -12.28 -10.18 13.63
CA PHE A 414 -10.87 -10.42 13.39
C PHE A 414 -10.63 -11.76 12.71
N ASP A 415 -11.22 -12.86 13.17
CA ASP A 415 -11.06 -14.20 12.59
C ASP A 415 -11.35 -14.20 11.07
N GLN A 416 -12.52 -13.65 10.67
CA GLN A 416 -12.89 -13.66 9.26
C GLN A 416 -11.97 -12.81 8.37
N TRP A 417 -11.45 -11.67 8.86
CA TRP A 417 -10.62 -10.79 8.05
C TRP A 417 -9.14 -11.16 8.06
N LEU A 418 -8.66 -11.81 9.13
CA LEU A 418 -7.28 -12.23 9.28
C LEU A 418 -6.97 -13.55 8.57
N ASP A 419 -7.87 -14.54 8.69
CA ASP A 419 -7.58 -15.91 8.24
C ASP A 419 -8.03 -16.17 6.82
N ARG A 420 -9.10 -15.53 6.36
CA ARG A 420 -9.63 -15.75 5.02
C ARG A 420 -8.82 -15.05 3.96
N LYS A 421 -8.57 -15.78 2.86
CA LYS A 421 -7.87 -15.27 1.66
C LYS A 421 -8.80 -14.58 0.69
N ASP A 422 -10.08 -15.02 0.65
CA ASP A 422 -11.13 -14.44 -0.19
C ASP A 422 -11.64 -13.10 0.37
N VAL A 423 -12.57 -12.51 -0.34
CA VAL A 423 -13.34 -11.33 0.08
C VAL A 423 -14.80 -11.49 -0.37
N PRO A 424 -15.77 -10.82 0.29
CA PRO A 424 -17.18 -10.92 -0.06
C PRO A 424 -17.45 -10.58 -1.54
N VAL A 425 -18.34 -11.36 -2.15
CA VAL A 425 -19.00 -11.05 -3.42
C VAL A 425 -20.45 -10.75 -3.10
N LEU A 426 -20.88 -9.52 -3.33
CA LEU A 426 -22.23 -9.07 -2.95
C LEU A 426 -23.07 -8.80 -4.17
N THR A 427 -24.37 -9.11 -4.07
CA THR A 427 -25.38 -8.66 -5.01
C THR A 427 -26.63 -8.25 -4.25
N ILE A 428 -27.50 -7.47 -4.89
CA ILE A 428 -28.75 -6.99 -4.30
C ILE A 428 -29.90 -7.29 -5.25
N SER A 429 -31.04 -7.73 -4.70
CA SER A 429 -32.25 -7.96 -5.46
C SER A 429 -33.48 -7.30 -4.82
N LYS A 430 -34.44 -6.91 -5.66
CA LYS A 430 -35.69 -6.28 -5.24
C LYS A 430 -36.62 -7.36 -4.64
N GLY A 431 -37.19 -7.07 -3.47
CA GLY A 431 -38.34 -7.74 -2.92
C GLY A 431 -39.63 -6.94 -3.16
N ASN A 432 -40.66 -7.23 -2.38
CA ASN A 432 -41.93 -6.57 -2.48
C ASN A 432 -41.91 -5.16 -1.86
N ILE A 433 -42.74 -4.28 -2.41
CA ILE A 433 -43.09 -2.99 -1.79
C ILE A 433 -44.47 -3.19 -1.15
N THR A 434 -44.59 -2.88 0.13
CA THR A 434 -45.85 -2.91 0.86
C THR A 434 -46.22 -1.51 1.35
N TYR A 435 -47.52 -1.24 1.44
CA TYR A 435 -48.09 0.06 1.81
C TYR A 435 -48.82 -0.05 3.15
N PRO A 436 -48.14 0.10 4.29
CA PRO A 436 -48.76 -0.08 5.61
C PRO A 436 -49.78 1.00 5.98
N GLY A 437 -49.94 2.05 5.16
CA GLY A 437 -50.77 3.22 5.44
C GLY A 437 -49.94 4.43 5.88
N SER A 438 -50.59 5.55 6.23
CA SER A 438 -49.92 6.78 6.70
C SER A 438 -48.89 7.43 5.74
N GLY A 439 -48.91 7.09 4.43
CA GLY A 439 -47.96 7.64 3.45
C GLY A 439 -46.58 7.03 3.51
N LEU A 440 -46.36 6.01 4.32
CA LEU A 440 -45.13 5.23 4.41
C LEU A 440 -45.20 4.01 3.49
N GLN A 441 -44.06 3.62 2.99
CA GLN A 441 -43.87 2.39 2.21
C GLN A 441 -42.76 1.57 2.86
N ASN A 442 -42.90 0.25 2.85
CA ASN A 442 -41.85 -0.68 3.22
C ASN A 442 -41.29 -1.32 1.96
N LEU A 443 -40.02 -1.02 1.67
CA LEU A 443 -39.27 -1.67 0.61
C LEU A 443 -38.50 -2.85 1.20
N LYS A 444 -38.78 -4.05 0.67
CA LYS A 444 -37.97 -5.22 0.96
C LYS A 444 -36.85 -5.33 -0.07
N VAL A 445 -35.60 -5.43 0.39
CA VAL A 445 -34.44 -5.77 -0.42
C VAL A 445 -33.78 -7.02 0.12
N THR A 446 -33.17 -7.80 -0.76
CA THR A 446 -32.40 -8.98 -0.35
C THR A 446 -30.98 -8.84 -0.82
N ILE A 447 -30.03 -8.93 0.12
CA ILE A 447 -28.60 -8.93 -0.13
C ILE A 447 -28.15 -10.38 -0.18
N HIS A 448 -27.39 -10.74 -1.21
CA HIS A 448 -26.81 -12.06 -1.37
C HIS A 448 -25.30 -12.00 -1.27
N GLN A 449 -24.70 -13.00 -0.63
CA GLN A 449 -23.27 -13.24 -0.60
C GLN A 449 -22.94 -14.45 -1.47
N GLY A 450 -22.10 -14.27 -2.49
CA GLY A 450 -21.66 -15.33 -3.42
C GLY A 450 -20.34 -15.99 -2.99
N THR A 451 -20.04 -16.06 -1.70
CA THR A 451 -18.85 -16.71 -1.14
C THR A 451 -19.20 -18.07 -0.55
N GLU A 452 -18.24 -19.00 -0.49
CA GLU A 452 -18.44 -20.35 0.05
C GLU A 452 -18.97 -20.32 1.49
N SER A 453 -18.46 -19.42 2.32
CA SER A 453 -18.98 -19.14 3.65
C SER A 453 -19.34 -17.65 3.76
N PRO A 454 -20.51 -17.29 4.30
CA PRO A 454 -20.91 -15.91 4.42
C PRO A 454 -20.01 -15.15 5.41
N TYR A 455 -19.81 -13.86 5.14
CA TYR A 455 -19.17 -12.92 6.05
C TYR A 455 -20.20 -12.26 6.98
N PHE A 456 -19.77 -11.85 8.15
CA PHE A 456 -20.53 -10.96 9.03
C PHE A 456 -20.19 -9.52 8.67
N LEU A 457 -21.10 -8.81 8.00
CA LEU A 457 -20.87 -7.50 7.43
C LEU A 457 -21.82 -6.45 7.99
N LEU A 458 -21.35 -5.22 8.09
CA LEU A 458 -22.18 -4.02 8.28
C LEU A 458 -22.27 -3.31 6.92
N VAL A 459 -23.31 -3.61 6.16
CA VAL A 459 -23.47 -3.19 4.75
C VAL A 459 -24.14 -1.84 4.67
N PRO A 460 -23.52 -0.78 4.15
CA PRO A 460 -24.17 0.49 3.92
C PRO A 460 -25.07 0.42 2.68
N LEU A 461 -26.28 0.97 2.83
CA LEU A 461 -27.27 1.12 1.77
C LEU A 461 -27.67 2.59 1.64
N VAL A 462 -27.78 3.04 0.41
CA VAL A 462 -28.33 4.35 0.07
C VAL A 462 -29.55 4.15 -0.83
N LEU A 463 -30.68 4.65 -0.37
CA LEU A 463 -31.93 4.61 -1.10
C LEU A 463 -32.25 5.99 -1.63
N GLU A 464 -32.44 6.10 -2.93
CA GLU A 464 -33.00 7.30 -3.57
C GLU A 464 -34.51 7.18 -3.63
N THR A 465 -35.22 8.18 -3.16
CA THR A 465 -36.70 8.24 -3.23
C THR A 465 -37.13 9.60 -3.79
N THR A 466 -38.40 9.69 -4.19
CA THR A 466 -38.98 10.99 -4.63
C THR A 466 -39.02 12.03 -3.49
N SER A 467 -38.81 11.61 -2.24
CA SER A 467 -38.76 12.50 -1.08
C SER A 467 -37.34 12.77 -0.57
N GLY A 468 -36.32 12.28 -1.25
CA GLY A 468 -34.91 12.46 -0.90
C GLY A 468 -34.15 11.15 -0.64
N GLU A 469 -32.92 11.29 -0.19
CA GLU A 469 -32.01 10.18 0.08
C GLU A 469 -32.20 9.64 1.51
N VAL A 470 -32.14 8.31 1.66
CA VAL A 470 -32.19 7.61 2.94
C VAL A 470 -30.96 6.70 3.05
N ARG A 471 -30.12 6.91 4.06
CA ARG A 471 -28.95 6.06 4.37
C ARG A 471 -29.26 5.10 5.50
N ARG A 472 -28.87 3.84 5.35
CA ARG A 472 -29.03 2.76 6.34
C ARG A 472 -27.77 1.88 6.34
N SER A 473 -27.43 1.32 7.48
CA SER A 473 -26.45 0.23 7.60
C SER A 473 -27.16 -1.03 8.07
N VAL A 474 -26.92 -2.13 7.39
CA VAL A 474 -27.61 -3.40 7.58
C VAL A 474 -26.61 -4.48 7.95
N ARG A 475 -26.91 -5.28 8.98
CA ARG A 475 -26.11 -6.45 9.30
C ARG A 475 -26.50 -7.63 8.44
N VAL A 476 -25.52 -8.17 7.73
CA VAL A 476 -25.64 -9.34 6.87
C VAL A 476 -24.76 -10.44 7.45
N LYS A 477 -25.38 -11.60 7.77
CA LYS A 477 -24.70 -12.71 8.44
C LYS A 477 -24.86 -14.04 7.74
N THR A 478 -25.73 -14.08 6.75
CA THR A 478 -26.13 -15.29 6.04
C THR A 478 -25.89 -15.12 4.55
N GLU A 479 -25.97 -16.21 3.80
CA GLU A 479 -25.89 -16.20 2.33
C GLU A 479 -26.92 -15.24 1.72
N LYS A 480 -28.12 -15.17 2.32
CA LYS A 480 -29.21 -14.29 1.90
C LYS A 480 -29.80 -13.57 3.10
N GLU A 481 -29.75 -12.25 3.10
CA GLU A 481 -30.33 -11.43 4.16
C GLU A 481 -31.38 -10.50 3.56
N SER A 482 -32.64 -10.61 4.04
CA SER A 482 -33.72 -9.75 3.62
C SER A 482 -33.98 -8.67 4.65
N VAL A 483 -34.08 -7.43 4.18
CA VAL A 483 -34.23 -6.24 5.01
C VAL A 483 -35.44 -5.47 4.55
N ASP A 484 -36.33 -5.13 5.48
CA ASP A 484 -37.46 -4.23 5.27
C ASP A 484 -37.06 -2.82 5.67
N ILE A 485 -37.15 -1.88 4.72
CA ILE A 485 -36.72 -0.48 4.91
C ILE A 485 -37.92 0.41 4.76
N GLU A 486 -38.30 1.09 5.84
CA GLU A 486 -39.34 2.10 5.83
C GLU A 486 -38.85 3.36 5.10
N ILE A 487 -39.62 3.85 4.14
CA ILE A 487 -39.31 4.99 3.30
C ILE A 487 -40.54 5.89 3.12
N LYS A 488 -40.25 7.17 2.89
CA LYS A 488 -41.23 8.16 2.41
C LYS A 488 -41.04 8.38 0.91
N GLY A 489 -42.15 8.49 0.21
CA GLY A 489 -42.12 8.68 -1.25
C GLY A 489 -41.82 7.38 -2.00
N GLN A 490 -41.82 7.45 -3.32
CA GLN A 490 -41.54 6.30 -4.18
C GLN A 490 -40.05 5.99 -4.22
N PRO A 491 -39.64 4.73 -4.03
CA PRO A 491 -38.24 4.35 -4.17
C PRO A 491 -37.82 4.35 -5.64
N LEU A 492 -36.70 5.00 -5.95
CA LEU A 492 -36.15 5.12 -7.29
C LEU A 492 -35.01 4.15 -7.51
N SER A 493 -34.10 4.04 -6.54
CA SER A 493 -33.01 3.08 -6.57
C SER A 493 -32.50 2.75 -5.16
N VAL A 494 -31.82 1.61 -5.05
CA VAL A 494 -31.02 1.23 -3.88
C VAL A 494 -29.59 1.00 -4.36
N THR A 495 -28.64 1.61 -3.69
CA THR A 495 -27.21 1.38 -3.93
C THR A 495 -26.58 0.77 -2.70
N LEU A 496 -25.95 -0.38 -2.86
CA LEU A 496 -25.17 -1.06 -1.84
C LEU A 496 -23.74 -0.54 -1.90
N ASP A 497 -23.20 -0.11 -0.76
CA ASP A 497 -21.82 0.33 -0.54
C ASP A 497 -21.32 1.38 -1.57
N PRO A 498 -22.03 2.51 -1.76
CA PRO A 498 -21.64 3.52 -2.76
C PRO A 498 -20.35 4.25 -2.44
N ASP A 499 -19.93 4.24 -1.18
CA ASP A 499 -18.73 4.93 -0.69
C ASP A 499 -17.53 3.97 -0.52
N TYR A 500 -17.65 2.70 -0.94
CA TYR A 500 -16.61 1.66 -0.83
C TYR A 500 -16.12 1.44 0.61
N ASP A 501 -17.05 1.37 1.55
CA ASP A 501 -16.74 1.15 2.97
C ASP A 501 -16.41 -0.32 3.30
N LEU A 502 -16.69 -1.25 2.36
CA LEU A 502 -16.45 -2.68 2.54
C LEU A 502 -15.27 -3.18 1.71
N MET A 503 -14.46 -4.05 2.30
CA MET A 503 -13.50 -4.86 1.56
C MET A 503 -14.24 -5.98 0.83
N ARG A 504 -14.55 -5.81 -0.46
CA ARG A 504 -15.32 -6.74 -1.29
C ARG A 504 -14.84 -6.75 -2.73
N LYS A 505 -15.29 -7.71 -3.51
CA LYS A 505 -15.13 -7.63 -4.98
C LYS A 505 -16.03 -6.52 -5.53
N LEU A 506 -15.48 -5.77 -6.47
CA LEU A 506 -16.22 -4.80 -7.27
C LEU A 506 -17.04 -5.52 -8.34
N ASP A 507 -18.25 -5.07 -8.56
CA ASP A 507 -19.06 -5.50 -9.70
C ASP A 507 -18.53 -4.85 -11.00
N ALA A 508 -18.85 -5.43 -12.16
CA ALA A 508 -18.30 -4.96 -13.43
C ALA A 508 -18.52 -3.46 -13.69
N PRO A 509 -19.69 -2.84 -13.41
CA PRO A 509 -19.89 -1.41 -13.59
C PRO A 509 -19.09 -0.51 -12.64
N GLU A 510 -18.55 -1.07 -11.54
CA GLU A 510 -17.74 -0.35 -10.55
C GLU A 510 -16.22 -0.43 -10.84
N PHE A 511 -15.81 -1.36 -11.71
CA PHE A 511 -14.42 -1.73 -11.92
C PHE A 511 -13.86 -1.04 -13.16
N PRO A 512 -13.16 0.12 -13.02
CA PRO A 512 -12.73 0.92 -14.15
C PRO A 512 -11.71 0.18 -15.02
N PRO A 513 -11.71 0.42 -16.35
CA PRO A 513 -10.69 -0.11 -17.24
C PRO A 513 -9.39 0.68 -17.07
N VAL A 514 -8.54 0.23 -16.17
CA VAL A 514 -7.28 0.88 -15.80
C VAL A 514 -6.07 0.01 -16.04
N LEU A 515 -4.92 0.64 -16.09
CA LEU A 515 -3.65 -0.04 -16.36
C LEU A 515 -3.33 -1.15 -15.34
N SER A 516 -3.76 -1.04 -14.07
CA SER A 516 -3.58 -2.11 -13.09
C SER A 516 -4.33 -3.40 -13.45
N ARG A 517 -5.53 -3.31 -14.04
CA ARG A 517 -6.25 -4.48 -14.56
C ARG A 517 -5.47 -5.19 -15.67
N LEU A 518 -4.85 -4.42 -16.59
CA LEU A 518 -4.01 -4.97 -17.63
C LEU A 518 -2.76 -5.64 -17.07
N LEU A 519 -2.04 -4.93 -16.18
CA LEU A 519 -0.79 -5.42 -15.60
C LEU A 519 -1.00 -6.60 -14.66
N GLY A 520 -2.13 -6.65 -13.98
CA GLY A 520 -2.49 -7.68 -13.03
C GLY A 520 -3.17 -8.91 -13.64
N SER A 521 -3.66 -8.84 -14.87
CA SER A 521 -4.34 -9.96 -15.53
C SER A 521 -3.50 -11.24 -15.49
N GLU A 522 -4.12 -12.38 -15.15
CA GLU A 522 -3.45 -13.69 -15.12
C GLU A 522 -2.94 -14.07 -16.50
N HIS A 523 -3.79 -13.91 -17.52
CA HIS A 523 -3.45 -14.08 -18.93
C HIS A 523 -3.40 -12.71 -19.57
N LYS A 524 -2.25 -12.33 -20.09
CA LYS A 524 -2.03 -11.03 -20.70
C LYS A 524 -1.15 -11.16 -21.93
N PHE A 525 -1.68 -10.67 -23.03
CA PHE A 525 -1.09 -10.80 -24.34
C PHE A 525 -0.71 -9.43 -24.88
N PHE A 526 0.28 -9.40 -25.77
CA PHE A 526 0.49 -8.24 -26.62
C PHE A 526 0.67 -8.66 -28.08
N VAL A 527 0.33 -7.74 -28.97
CA VAL A 527 0.49 -7.89 -30.41
C VAL A 527 1.26 -6.70 -30.97
N PHE A 528 2.15 -6.99 -31.95
CA PHE A 528 2.86 -5.94 -32.69
C PHE A 528 1.98 -5.29 -33.75
N PRO A 529 2.25 -4.01 -34.14
CA PRO A 529 1.58 -3.38 -35.25
C PRO A 529 2.07 -3.98 -36.58
N SER A 530 1.23 -3.87 -37.60
CA SER A 530 1.61 -4.30 -38.96
C SER A 530 2.70 -3.42 -39.61
N GLN A 531 2.86 -2.17 -39.11
CA GLN A 531 3.86 -1.21 -39.59
C GLN A 531 4.68 -0.68 -38.42
N GLY A 532 6.01 -0.53 -38.62
CA GLY A 532 6.91 0.03 -37.62
C GLY A 532 7.08 -0.81 -36.33
N PRO A 533 7.09 -2.15 -36.36
CA PRO A 533 7.22 -2.97 -35.15
C PRO A 533 8.53 -2.74 -34.41
N GLU A 534 9.58 -2.27 -35.10
CA GLU A 534 10.91 -1.99 -34.54
C GLU A 534 10.90 -0.91 -33.45
N ILE A 535 9.91 0.01 -33.48
CA ILE A 535 9.74 1.05 -32.46
C ILE A 535 9.48 0.41 -31.09
N TYR A 536 8.79 -0.72 -31.04
CA TYR A 536 8.31 -1.37 -29.83
C TYR A 536 9.23 -2.48 -29.28
N GLY A 537 10.37 -2.77 -29.93
CA GLY A 537 11.21 -3.92 -29.57
C GLY A 537 11.65 -3.94 -28.09
N GLN A 538 12.18 -2.84 -27.56
CA GLN A 538 12.57 -2.75 -26.14
C GLN A 538 11.35 -2.74 -25.21
N PHE A 539 10.24 -2.17 -25.66
CA PHE A 539 9.00 -2.18 -24.90
C PHE A 539 8.43 -3.59 -24.78
N ALA A 540 8.51 -4.39 -25.86
CA ALA A 540 8.10 -5.79 -25.86
C ALA A 540 8.93 -6.63 -24.87
N VAL A 541 10.25 -6.46 -24.83
CA VAL A 541 11.11 -7.11 -23.84
C VAL A 541 10.69 -6.74 -22.40
N PHE A 542 10.36 -5.46 -22.18
CA PHE A 542 9.84 -5.02 -20.87
C PHE A 542 8.48 -5.67 -20.56
N LEU A 543 7.56 -5.76 -21.52
CA LEU A 543 6.27 -6.44 -21.33
C LEU A 543 6.44 -7.92 -21.01
N GLN A 544 7.34 -8.62 -21.72
CA GLN A 544 7.67 -10.03 -21.43
C GLN A 544 8.20 -10.19 -20.00
N SER A 545 9.02 -9.25 -19.52
CA SER A 545 9.49 -9.25 -18.12
C SER A 545 8.38 -9.04 -17.09
N LEU A 546 7.24 -8.47 -17.50
CA LEU A 546 6.02 -8.33 -16.70
C LEU A 546 5.06 -9.54 -16.88
N GLY A 547 5.45 -10.56 -17.64
CA GLY A 547 4.68 -11.78 -17.88
C GLY A 547 3.65 -11.66 -18.99
N PHE A 548 3.78 -10.70 -19.92
CA PHE A 548 2.99 -10.69 -21.14
C PHE A 548 3.50 -11.73 -22.15
N GLU A 549 2.57 -12.41 -22.80
CA GLU A 549 2.86 -13.32 -23.91
C GLU A 549 2.67 -12.60 -25.24
N GLU A 550 3.67 -12.71 -26.14
CA GLU A 550 3.55 -12.22 -27.50
C GLU A 550 2.61 -13.12 -28.31
N LYS A 551 1.64 -12.55 -29.01
CA LYS A 551 0.76 -13.25 -29.93
C LYS A 551 0.88 -12.65 -31.34
N ASN A 552 0.83 -13.52 -32.32
CA ASN A 552 0.64 -13.06 -33.71
C ASN A 552 -0.84 -12.72 -33.92
N ILE A 553 -1.11 -11.59 -34.59
CA ILE A 553 -2.47 -11.12 -34.85
C ILE A 553 -3.32 -12.19 -35.55
N ASP A 554 -2.73 -12.93 -36.50
CA ASP A 554 -3.46 -13.95 -37.28
C ASP A 554 -3.82 -15.18 -36.42
N SER A 555 -3.03 -15.49 -35.41
CA SER A 555 -3.26 -16.60 -34.46
C SER A 555 -4.05 -16.22 -33.22
N LEU A 556 -4.33 -14.92 -33.02
CA LEU A 556 -5.13 -14.46 -31.90
C LEU A 556 -6.60 -14.91 -32.04
N THR A 557 -7.11 -15.64 -31.06
CA THR A 557 -8.43 -16.22 -31.06
C THR A 557 -9.38 -15.52 -30.08
N ASP A 558 -10.68 -15.67 -30.28
CA ASP A 558 -11.67 -15.21 -29.29
C ASP A 558 -11.49 -15.93 -27.94
N SER A 559 -10.94 -17.14 -27.94
CA SER A 559 -10.60 -17.86 -26.71
C SER A 559 -9.50 -17.16 -25.91
N ASP A 560 -8.49 -16.58 -26.57
CA ASP A 560 -7.45 -15.78 -25.92
C ASP A 560 -8.06 -14.52 -25.29
N LEU A 561 -8.91 -13.83 -26.05
CA LEU A 561 -9.60 -12.61 -25.61
C LEU A 561 -10.60 -12.86 -24.47
N ASN A 562 -11.22 -14.05 -24.44
CA ASN A 562 -12.11 -14.48 -23.35
C ASN A 562 -11.36 -14.84 -22.06
N LYS A 563 -10.08 -15.20 -22.15
CA LYS A 563 -9.28 -15.63 -20.98
C LYS A 563 -8.50 -14.52 -20.32
N GLY A 564 -8.19 -13.44 -21.04
CA GLY A 564 -7.24 -12.45 -20.53
C GLY A 564 -7.40 -11.05 -21.11
N SER A 565 -6.36 -10.26 -20.89
CA SER A 565 -6.25 -8.89 -21.38
C SER A 565 -5.29 -8.79 -22.56
N LEU A 566 -5.57 -7.87 -23.48
CA LEU A 566 -4.78 -7.64 -24.68
C LEU A 566 -4.15 -6.25 -24.69
N LEU A 567 -2.88 -6.14 -25.05
CA LEU A 567 -2.19 -4.89 -25.34
C LEU A 567 -1.82 -4.82 -26.82
N ILE A 568 -2.35 -3.84 -27.52
CA ILE A 568 -2.06 -3.58 -28.92
C ILE A 568 -0.95 -2.53 -28.98
N LEU A 569 0.14 -2.85 -29.65
CA LEU A 569 1.24 -1.92 -29.90
C LEU A 569 1.02 -1.24 -31.25
N GLY A 570 1.10 0.08 -31.29
CA GLY A 570 0.90 0.87 -32.49
C GLY A 570 -0.56 0.98 -32.95
N ASP A 571 -0.75 1.18 -34.24
CA ASP A 571 -2.09 1.23 -34.83
C ASP A 571 -2.70 -0.17 -34.91
N PRO A 572 -3.96 -0.32 -34.46
CA PRO A 572 -4.62 -1.62 -34.50
C PRO A 572 -4.79 -2.10 -35.95
N ALA A 573 -4.53 -3.38 -36.16
CA ALA A 573 -4.90 -4.00 -37.42
C ALA A 573 -6.44 -3.99 -37.60
N PRO A 574 -6.98 -4.02 -38.85
CA PRO A 574 -8.43 -3.97 -39.11
C PRO A 574 -9.26 -4.96 -38.25
N LYS A 575 -8.73 -6.15 -38.01
CA LYS A 575 -9.34 -7.18 -37.15
C LYS A 575 -9.54 -6.71 -35.71
N LEU A 576 -8.69 -5.80 -35.20
CA LEU A 576 -8.66 -5.34 -33.81
C LEU A 576 -9.23 -3.94 -33.62
N GLU A 577 -9.56 -3.22 -34.70
CA GLU A 577 -10.12 -1.85 -34.62
C GLU A 577 -11.39 -1.78 -33.75
N ARG A 578 -12.25 -2.78 -33.85
CA ARG A 578 -13.48 -2.86 -33.04
C ARG A 578 -13.17 -2.98 -31.55
N LEU A 579 -12.08 -3.63 -31.16
CA LEU A 579 -11.64 -3.79 -29.77
C LEU A 579 -10.95 -2.54 -29.25
N ALA A 580 -10.13 -1.92 -30.11
CA ALA A 580 -9.37 -0.71 -29.76
C ALA A 580 -10.28 0.53 -29.67
N GLY A 581 -11.35 0.61 -30.48
CA GLY A 581 -12.21 1.76 -30.61
C GLY A 581 -11.49 3.01 -31.13
N GLU A 582 -12.13 4.17 -31.07
CA GLU A 582 -11.51 5.44 -31.45
C GLU A 582 -10.29 5.76 -30.57
N MET A 583 -9.17 6.09 -31.21
CA MET A 583 -7.92 6.42 -30.54
C MET A 583 -7.49 7.85 -30.90
N PRO A 584 -7.07 8.65 -29.92
CA PRO A 584 -6.45 9.94 -30.20
C PRO A 584 -5.14 9.75 -30.96
N GLY A 585 -4.79 10.69 -31.84
CA GLY A 585 -3.49 10.71 -32.53
C GLY A 585 -2.32 10.84 -31.53
N SER A 586 -1.19 10.21 -31.84
CA SER A 586 0.05 10.38 -31.06
C SER A 586 0.87 11.54 -31.65
N ASP A 587 0.63 12.76 -31.21
CA ASP A 587 1.45 13.92 -31.61
C ASP A 587 2.84 13.85 -30.95
N ASN A 588 3.79 13.18 -31.58
CA ASN A 588 5.20 13.09 -31.15
C ASN A 588 5.41 12.76 -29.64
N GLY A 589 4.73 11.73 -29.13
CA GLY A 589 4.87 11.29 -27.75
C GLY A 589 4.40 9.86 -27.60
N VAL A 590 4.07 9.44 -26.37
CA VAL A 590 3.44 8.15 -26.10
C VAL A 590 2.04 8.38 -25.55
N ILE A 591 1.06 7.68 -26.12
CA ILE A 591 -0.28 7.57 -25.56
C ILE A 591 -0.59 6.12 -25.23
N ILE A 592 -1.17 5.91 -24.07
CA ILE A 592 -1.64 4.61 -23.59
C ILE A 592 -3.11 4.78 -23.23
N THR A 593 -3.95 3.92 -23.76
CA THR A 593 -5.38 3.91 -23.45
C THR A 593 -5.80 2.49 -23.10
N ILE A 594 -6.53 2.36 -22.00
CA ILE A 594 -7.10 1.08 -21.53
C ILE A 594 -8.62 1.20 -21.61
N LYS A 595 -9.27 0.20 -22.19
CA LYS A 595 -10.71 0.12 -22.35
C LYS A 595 -11.23 -1.23 -21.88
N GLU A 596 -12.53 -1.33 -21.63
CA GLU A 596 -13.18 -2.61 -21.37
C GLU A 596 -12.97 -3.57 -22.55
N ASN A 597 -12.75 -4.84 -22.24
CA ASN A 597 -12.75 -5.89 -23.25
C ASN A 597 -14.23 -6.27 -23.54
N PRO A 598 -14.78 -5.98 -24.75
CA PRO A 598 -16.18 -6.24 -25.04
C PRO A 598 -16.52 -7.75 -25.10
N ILE A 599 -15.52 -8.62 -25.14
CA ILE A 599 -15.67 -10.06 -25.19
C ILE A 599 -15.58 -10.65 -23.78
N ASN A 600 -14.74 -10.05 -22.92
CA ASN A 600 -14.54 -10.50 -21.53
C ASN A 600 -14.59 -9.31 -20.56
N PRO A 601 -15.68 -9.14 -19.81
CA PRO A 601 -15.82 -8.04 -18.85
C PRO A 601 -14.79 -8.05 -17.70
N THR A 602 -14.10 -9.18 -17.47
CA THR A 602 -13.05 -9.27 -16.45
C THR A 602 -11.69 -8.82 -16.97
N GLY A 603 -11.48 -8.83 -18.29
CA GLY A 603 -10.27 -8.37 -18.96
C GLY A 603 -10.39 -6.93 -19.46
N VAL A 604 -9.28 -6.42 -19.99
CA VAL A 604 -9.20 -5.10 -20.64
C VAL A 604 -8.44 -5.18 -21.95
N VAL A 605 -8.68 -4.21 -22.84
CA VAL A 605 -7.90 -3.99 -24.04
C VAL A 605 -7.14 -2.68 -23.90
N GLY A 606 -5.81 -2.76 -24.00
CA GLY A 606 -4.94 -1.60 -24.01
C GLY A 606 -4.40 -1.31 -25.41
N VAL A 607 -4.13 -0.05 -25.71
CA VAL A 607 -3.43 0.39 -26.90
C VAL A 607 -2.31 1.32 -26.52
N VAL A 608 -1.11 1.09 -27.06
CA VAL A 608 0.07 1.95 -26.88
C VAL A 608 0.51 2.48 -28.24
N LYS A 609 0.42 3.78 -28.46
CA LYS A 609 0.99 4.44 -29.64
C LYS A 609 2.18 5.31 -29.24
N ALA A 610 3.25 5.23 -29.99
CA ALA A 610 4.47 5.98 -29.75
C ALA A 610 5.04 6.55 -31.04
N GLY A 611 5.59 7.75 -30.97
CA GLY A 611 6.26 8.39 -32.10
C GLY A 611 7.68 7.84 -32.34
N SER A 612 8.32 7.25 -31.33
CA SER A 612 9.66 6.66 -31.44
C SER A 612 9.97 5.71 -30.27
N SER A 613 10.96 4.81 -30.47
CA SER A 613 11.47 3.93 -29.43
C SER A 613 12.04 4.71 -28.24
N LYS A 614 12.64 5.87 -28.47
CA LYS A 614 13.20 6.74 -27.42
C LYS A 614 12.13 7.26 -26.45
N GLU A 615 10.96 7.63 -26.95
CA GLU A 615 9.83 8.04 -26.12
C GLU A 615 9.34 6.90 -25.21
N LEU A 616 9.29 5.67 -25.76
CA LEU A 616 8.96 4.47 -24.99
C LEU A 616 9.99 4.19 -23.90
N GLU A 617 11.28 4.30 -24.18
CA GLU A 617 12.35 4.11 -23.17
C GLU A 617 12.18 5.02 -21.96
N PHE A 618 11.75 6.27 -22.15
CA PHE A 618 11.52 7.22 -21.05
C PHE A 618 10.41 6.79 -20.10
N ILE A 619 9.45 6.00 -20.56
CA ILE A 619 8.29 5.59 -19.77
C ILE A 619 8.37 4.18 -19.22
N LEU A 620 9.24 3.30 -19.75
CA LEU A 620 9.33 1.89 -19.36
C LEU A 620 9.26 1.69 -17.84
N ARG A 621 10.08 2.43 -17.12
CA ARG A 621 10.22 2.30 -15.68
C ARG A 621 9.17 3.07 -14.86
N LYS A 622 8.42 3.95 -15.53
CA LYS A 622 7.37 4.77 -14.90
C LYS A 622 5.99 4.13 -15.05
N LEU A 623 5.80 3.30 -16.05
CA LEU A 623 4.49 2.76 -16.44
C LEU A 623 3.78 2.08 -15.27
N THR A 624 4.50 1.28 -14.52
CA THR A 624 3.96 0.52 -13.40
C THR A 624 3.45 1.40 -12.24
N HIS A 625 3.75 2.71 -12.23
CA HIS A 625 3.24 3.66 -11.22
C HIS A 625 1.90 4.27 -11.56
N TYR A 626 1.49 4.14 -12.80
CA TYR A 626 0.26 4.76 -13.31
C TYR A 626 -0.92 3.79 -13.38
N GLY A 627 -0.89 2.72 -12.58
CA GLY A 627 -1.89 1.63 -12.56
C GLY A 627 -3.33 2.10 -12.52
N ARG A 628 -3.64 3.20 -11.84
CA ARG A 628 -5.01 3.72 -11.63
C ARG A 628 -5.61 4.47 -12.81
N TYR A 629 -4.90 4.65 -13.91
CA TYR A 629 -5.37 5.45 -15.04
C TYR A 629 -5.79 4.61 -16.23
N SER A 630 -6.82 5.06 -16.91
CA SER A 630 -7.32 4.51 -18.17
C SER A 630 -6.59 5.11 -19.37
N THR A 631 -6.26 6.40 -19.30
CA THR A 631 -5.52 7.11 -20.35
C THR A 631 -4.33 7.84 -19.77
N LEU A 632 -3.19 7.70 -20.45
CA LEU A 632 -1.92 8.36 -20.12
C LEU A 632 -1.32 8.92 -21.39
N ARG A 633 -0.87 10.18 -21.36
CA ARG A 633 -0.10 10.79 -22.44
C ARG A 633 1.22 11.33 -21.91
N PHE A 634 2.30 10.95 -22.59
CA PHE A 634 3.65 11.40 -22.27
C PHE A 634 4.23 12.16 -23.46
N LYS A 635 5.01 13.20 -23.19
CA LYS A 635 5.79 13.94 -24.17
C LYS A 635 7.17 14.22 -23.58
N ASP A 636 8.22 13.94 -24.33
CA ASP A 636 9.60 14.07 -23.86
C ASP A 636 9.84 13.37 -22.51
N GLY A 637 9.22 12.20 -22.32
CA GLY A 637 9.27 11.41 -21.09
C GLY A 637 8.54 12.01 -19.88
N LYS A 638 7.83 13.13 -20.04
CA LYS A 638 7.00 13.77 -18.99
C LYS A 638 5.53 13.44 -19.20
N LEU A 639 4.84 13.14 -18.10
CA LEU A 639 3.39 12.98 -18.12
C LEU A 639 2.71 14.33 -18.36
N VAL A 640 1.93 14.43 -19.42
CA VAL A 640 1.19 15.65 -19.80
C VAL A 640 -0.31 15.52 -19.62
N GLU A 641 -0.84 14.28 -19.65
CA GLU A 641 -2.26 14.00 -19.44
C GLU A 641 -2.44 12.66 -18.73
N LYS A 642 -3.41 12.60 -17.85
CA LYS A 642 -3.84 11.36 -17.18
C LYS A 642 -5.33 11.43 -16.90
N HIS A 643 -6.04 10.34 -17.17
CA HIS A 643 -7.48 10.23 -16.96
C HIS A 643 -7.84 8.83 -16.47
N THR A 644 -8.84 8.75 -15.60
CA THR A 644 -9.49 7.49 -15.20
C THR A 644 -10.92 7.56 -15.66
N GLU A 645 -11.38 6.54 -16.38
CA GLU A 645 -12.80 6.46 -16.77
C GLU A 645 -13.68 6.38 -15.52
N GLY A 646 -14.77 7.15 -15.56
CA GLY A 646 -15.77 7.15 -14.50
C GLY A 646 -16.53 5.81 -14.47
N THR A 647 -16.87 5.37 -13.28
CA THR A 647 -17.64 4.15 -13.04
C THR A 647 -18.89 4.46 -12.24
N GLN A 648 -19.79 3.49 -12.17
CA GLN A 648 -20.87 3.50 -11.19
C GLN A 648 -20.28 3.34 -9.78
N ASN A 649 -20.81 4.06 -8.81
CA ASN A 649 -20.41 3.89 -7.40
C ASN A 649 -21.38 2.93 -6.70
N GLY A 650 -20.83 1.85 -6.16
CA GLY A 650 -21.61 0.82 -5.46
C GLY A 650 -22.45 -0.06 -6.39
N ILE A 651 -23.05 -1.08 -5.82
CA ILE A 651 -23.93 -2.02 -6.54
C ILE A 651 -25.33 -1.44 -6.57
N ARG A 652 -25.77 -0.93 -7.72
CA ARG A 652 -27.03 -0.21 -7.88
C ARG A 652 -28.15 -1.12 -8.41
N LEU A 653 -29.26 -1.12 -7.71
CA LEU A 653 -30.51 -1.71 -8.11
C LEU A 653 -31.51 -0.60 -8.45
N ALA A 654 -31.86 -0.45 -9.70
CA ALA A 654 -32.97 0.44 -10.13
C ALA A 654 -34.30 -0.17 -9.70
N LEU A 655 -35.11 0.63 -9.03
CA LEU A 655 -36.44 0.22 -8.57
C LEU A 655 -37.47 0.90 -9.50
N GLN A 656 -37.44 0.51 -10.76
CA GLN A 656 -38.40 1.07 -11.72
C GLN A 656 -39.80 0.76 -11.26
N THR A 657 -40.62 1.79 -11.16
CA THR A 657 -42.06 1.66 -11.28
C THR A 657 -42.30 1.05 -12.67
N GLU A 658 -43.00 -0.08 -12.76
CA GLU A 658 -43.45 -0.58 -14.05
C GLU A 658 -44.11 0.58 -14.78
N ILE A 659 -43.55 1.02 -15.91
CA ILE A 659 -44.25 1.89 -16.81
C ILE A 659 -45.34 1.02 -17.41
N MET A 660 -46.53 1.07 -16.83
CA MET A 660 -47.70 0.41 -17.40
C MET A 660 -48.02 1.14 -18.71
N GLY A 661 -47.48 0.63 -19.80
CA GLY A 661 -48.00 1.00 -21.11
C GLY A 661 -49.43 0.49 -21.26
N ILE A 662 -50.36 1.33 -21.66
CA ILE A 662 -51.69 0.93 -22.07
C ILE A 662 -51.51 0.12 -23.36
N ALA A 663 -52.02 -1.12 -23.38
CA ALA A 663 -51.99 -1.91 -24.60
C ALA A 663 -52.78 -1.18 -25.71
N ALA A 664 -52.32 -1.30 -26.95
CA ALA A 664 -52.95 -0.59 -28.08
C ALA A 664 -54.43 -0.97 -28.25
N SER A 665 -54.86 -2.11 -27.70
CA SER A 665 -56.26 -2.53 -27.58
C SER A 665 -57.06 -1.68 -26.59
N ASP A 666 -56.43 -0.97 -25.67
CA ASP A 666 -57.06 -0.23 -24.57
C ASP A 666 -56.92 1.30 -24.77
N LEU A 667 -56.77 1.74 -26.01
CA LEU A 667 -56.72 3.13 -26.39
C LEU A 667 -57.91 3.89 -25.85
N SER A 668 -57.70 4.76 -24.90
CA SER A 668 -58.66 5.67 -24.34
C SER A 668 -58.67 7.02 -25.12
N PRO A 669 -59.79 7.72 -25.18
CA PRO A 669 -59.76 9.12 -25.65
C PRO A 669 -58.75 9.96 -24.89
N VAL A 670 -58.16 10.91 -25.57
CA VAL A 670 -57.08 11.75 -25.00
C VAL A 670 -57.48 12.41 -23.67
N ASP A 671 -58.74 12.88 -23.58
CA ASP A 671 -59.28 13.46 -22.34
C ASP A 671 -59.21 12.53 -21.13
N ARG A 672 -59.45 11.23 -21.35
CA ARG A 672 -59.35 10.23 -20.29
C ARG A 672 -57.92 10.00 -19.89
N ILE A 673 -56.97 9.94 -20.84
CA ILE A 673 -55.55 9.83 -20.58
C ILE A 673 -55.06 11.04 -19.79
N ILE A 674 -55.49 12.25 -20.18
CA ILE A 674 -55.15 13.50 -19.47
C ILE A 674 -55.64 13.45 -18.03
N ASN A 675 -56.85 12.98 -17.79
CA ASN A 675 -57.40 12.86 -16.43
C ASN A 675 -56.64 11.83 -15.58
N ASP A 676 -56.30 10.69 -16.17
CA ASP A 676 -55.54 9.63 -15.45
C ASP A 676 -54.12 10.02 -15.08
N VAL A 677 -53.50 10.96 -15.81
CA VAL A 677 -52.13 11.42 -15.58
C VAL A 677 -52.04 12.81 -14.96
N SER A 678 -53.15 13.52 -14.81
CA SER A 678 -53.20 14.92 -14.30
C SER A 678 -52.59 15.10 -12.89
N GLU A 679 -52.64 14.05 -12.07
CA GLU A 679 -52.07 14.03 -10.73
C GLU A 679 -50.61 13.50 -10.70
N LYS A 680 -50.04 13.14 -11.84
CA LYS A 680 -48.67 12.62 -11.92
C LYS A 680 -47.67 13.78 -12.00
N ARG A 681 -46.60 13.65 -11.28
CA ARG A 681 -45.53 14.70 -11.20
C ARG A 681 -44.66 14.75 -12.45
N VAL A 682 -44.50 13.62 -13.13
CA VAL A 682 -43.72 13.49 -14.37
C VAL A 682 -44.41 12.47 -15.26
N ILE A 683 -44.61 12.83 -16.52
CA ILE A 683 -45.23 12.00 -17.55
C ILE A 683 -44.20 11.84 -18.69
N TYR A 684 -43.91 10.60 -19.06
CA TYR A 684 -43.06 10.30 -20.21
C TYR A 684 -43.94 9.85 -21.37
N VAL A 685 -43.91 10.60 -22.47
CA VAL A 685 -44.63 10.27 -23.69
C VAL A 685 -43.59 9.85 -24.73
N GLY A 686 -43.64 8.61 -25.16
CA GLY A 686 -42.81 8.08 -26.25
C GLY A 686 -43.33 8.59 -27.60
N GLU A 687 -42.45 9.03 -28.47
CA GLU A 687 -42.80 9.50 -29.82
C GLU A 687 -41.96 8.82 -30.90
N ARG A 688 -42.51 8.84 -32.13
CA ARG A 688 -41.72 8.60 -33.35
C ARG A 688 -41.60 9.91 -34.10
N HIS A 689 -40.42 10.47 -34.22
CA HIS A 689 -40.15 11.78 -34.81
C HIS A 689 -40.61 11.94 -36.27
N ASP A 690 -40.88 10.83 -36.99
CA ASP A 690 -41.39 10.80 -38.34
C ASP A 690 -42.94 10.90 -38.42
N ARG A 691 -43.64 11.04 -37.26
CA ARG A 691 -45.10 11.08 -37.20
C ARG A 691 -45.63 12.34 -36.51
N PHE A 692 -46.19 13.28 -37.28
CA PHE A 692 -46.79 14.51 -36.78
C PHE A 692 -47.85 14.29 -35.69
N SER A 693 -48.63 13.23 -35.78
CA SER A 693 -49.66 12.89 -34.79
C SER A 693 -49.10 12.63 -33.39
N HIS A 694 -47.86 12.16 -33.28
CA HIS A 694 -47.20 11.92 -31.99
C HIS A 694 -46.79 13.25 -31.36
N HIS A 695 -46.31 14.21 -32.15
CA HIS A 695 -45.95 15.55 -31.65
C HIS A 695 -47.16 16.28 -31.14
N MET A 696 -48.32 16.14 -31.83
CA MET A 696 -49.58 16.78 -31.40
C MET A 696 -50.13 16.16 -30.11
N ALA A 697 -49.80 14.92 -29.78
CA ALA A 697 -50.24 14.30 -28.55
C ALA A 697 -49.42 14.72 -27.32
N GLN A 698 -48.25 15.31 -27.52
CA GLN A 698 -47.41 15.85 -26.45
C GLN A 698 -47.74 17.31 -26.07
N LEU A 699 -48.38 18.06 -26.97
CA LEU A 699 -48.88 19.40 -26.73
C LEU A 699 -50.20 19.40 -25.94
#